data_d30fea701888bc51f8b2cc975d11c567
#
_entry.id   d30fea701888bc51f8b2cc975d11c567
#
_cell.length_a   1.000
_cell.length_b   1.000
_cell.length_c   1.000
_cell.angle_alpha   90.00
_cell.angle_beta   90.00
_cell.angle_gamma   90.00
#
_symmetry.space_group_name_H-M   'P 1'
#
loop_
_entity.id
_entity.type
_entity.pdbx_description
1 polymer ?
#
loop_
_entity_poly.entity_id
_entity_poly.type
_entity_poly.pdbx_seq_one_letter_code
_entity_poly.pdbx_strand_id
1 'polypeptide(L)'
;MKYKTRFIESALATFRHLPLALFAAAMLFTVPVAGNAQDTTSAIRGRILDTTGAPVGGASVVVQDTRSAVERSFTTNSSGVFLATRLLPGGPYKVTVENTKVVDIASIGVGDTYNLTVNLQSEAEIEEIVTIGVAAEFVDTAAGPAATFNIDDIERSVAFNRDISDVYGIDPRMMVDNDEDGFGVNCAGKHPRFNNVTLDGVSQTDRFGLNENGYATAVGQPFPFDSVETIAVELAPFDVNYGGFSACNINAVTKSGTNDYEFKGFYEYSNQDLRGDKIGELPDNFSTPDYNKQYWGFSAGGPIIEDKFFFYGAYARSETPRFLAKGYAGSGNGDERPWLSQQEYDQINDIASTIYGYDTGGEPGDGTQEEEKYLVRLDWNITDRQSMAFIYSYFDGFQLRDSDGDSNEFEFANHYYTKGAELEQFTIKLTSQWNDAFSTEIFYNTSEMNDSQVTVGPKDFGDMQISIGGRTGTVYLGADDSRQANKLSTDSNYLKLSGQYLAGDHVISAGYDREEIEIFNIFVQHSNGGEYDYFDDSAGDDPNCASLTAQQRFEGTTVPDSDGNPDNNTCNMSGIDRWELGRPSRIYYGSGGGTNDPNEAAANFTNVLNALYIQDEIFIDHLDLTLTAGLRYEWFTSDDRPVYNQTFTDANGFANDANIDGVDLLLPRFGFNWEAKDNLTVRGGFGMFGGGNPNVWISNAWSNDGLTNAQFTLSNFSGANTVLPGQPDSFVLSGGGQPGYDVPQSLVDDVLAVTPSDANDSNLALIDPNYK
;
A
#
# COMPACT_ATOMS: atom_id res chain seq x y z
N MET A 1 -28.46 9.69 -3.36
CA MET A 1 -29.22 9.29 -4.54
C MET A 1 -28.48 9.49 -5.87
N LYS A 2 -27.30 10.09 -5.87
CA LYS A 2 -26.41 10.26 -7.07
C LYS A 2 -25.45 9.08 -7.29
N TYR A 3 -25.23 8.21 -6.29
CA TYR A 3 -24.30 7.07 -6.38
C TYR A 3 -24.87 5.84 -7.12
N LYS A 4 -26.19 5.66 -7.14
CA LYS A 4 -26.80 4.50 -7.86
C LYS A 4 -26.67 4.54 -9.39
N THR A 5 -26.41 5.71 -9.97
CA THR A 5 -26.28 5.83 -11.43
C THR A 5 -24.89 5.48 -11.95
N ARG A 6 -23.84 5.66 -11.13
CA ARG A 6 -22.46 5.29 -11.53
C ARG A 6 -22.23 3.77 -11.62
N PHE A 7 -22.82 3.01 -10.69
CA PHE A 7 -22.68 1.54 -10.70
C PHE A 7 -23.20 0.88 -11.98
N ILE A 8 -24.31 1.38 -12.52
CA ILE A 8 -24.88 0.85 -13.78
C ILE A 8 -24.09 1.35 -15.00
N GLU A 9 -23.53 2.55 -14.96
CA GLU A 9 -22.73 3.10 -16.06
C GLU A 9 -21.33 2.47 -16.12
N SER A 10 -20.68 2.17 -15.00
CA SER A 10 -19.41 1.47 -14.94
C SER A 10 -19.56 0.02 -15.40
N ALA A 11 -20.55 -0.71 -14.89
CA ALA A 11 -20.82 -2.09 -15.34
C ALA A 11 -21.15 -2.17 -16.84
N LEU A 12 -21.89 -1.20 -17.39
CA LEU A 12 -22.19 -1.13 -18.83
C LEU A 12 -21.00 -0.69 -19.68
N ALA A 13 -20.08 0.11 -19.13
CA ALA A 13 -18.83 0.48 -19.80
C ALA A 13 -17.89 -0.73 -19.92
N THR A 14 -17.74 -1.53 -18.86
CA THR A 14 -16.93 -2.75 -18.83
C THR A 14 -17.45 -3.80 -19.82
N PHE A 15 -18.78 -3.96 -19.95
CA PHE A 15 -19.37 -4.84 -20.97
C PHE A 15 -19.21 -4.34 -22.43
N ARG A 16 -18.98 -3.05 -22.63
CA ARG A 16 -18.75 -2.49 -23.97
C ARG A 16 -17.38 -2.85 -24.56
N HIS A 17 -16.41 -3.20 -23.71
CA HIS A 17 -15.05 -3.57 -24.11
C HIS A 17 -14.80 -5.09 -24.18
N LEU A 18 -15.76 -5.92 -23.75
CA LEU A 18 -15.65 -7.39 -23.81
C LEU A 18 -15.39 -7.95 -25.24
N PRO A 19 -15.98 -7.43 -26.35
CA PRO A 19 -15.62 -7.88 -27.68
C PRO A 19 -14.24 -7.38 -28.14
N LEU A 20 -13.69 -6.30 -27.56
CA LEU A 20 -12.32 -5.85 -27.84
C LEU A 20 -11.26 -6.73 -27.14
N ALA A 21 -11.55 -7.25 -25.96
CA ALA A 21 -10.64 -8.15 -25.23
C ALA A 21 -10.48 -9.50 -25.95
N LEU A 22 -11.54 -10.03 -26.55
CA LEU A 22 -11.47 -11.23 -27.41
C LEU A 22 -10.75 -10.98 -28.73
N PHE A 23 -10.76 -9.74 -29.24
CA PHE A 23 -9.98 -9.35 -30.44
C PHE A 23 -8.52 -9.05 -30.10
N ALA A 24 -8.24 -8.53 -28.88
CA ALA A 24 -6.89 -8.31 -28.37
C ALA A 24 -6.13 -9.63 -28.12
N ALA A 25 -6.82 -10.67 -27.67
CA ALA A 25 -6.24 -12.01 -27.52
C ALA A 25 -5.74 -12.61 -28.88
N ALA A 26 -6.29 -12.17 -29.99
CA ALA A 26 -5.85 -12.58 -31.34
C ALA A 26 -4.66 -11.75 -31.88
N MET A 27 -4.37 -10.56 -31.31
CA MET A 27 -3.24 -9.69 -31.69
C MET A 27 -1.97 -9.88 -30.83
N LEU A 28 -2.02 -10.70 -29.79
CA LEU A 28 -0.90 -10.95 -28.85
C LEU A 28 0.32 -11.69 -29.45
N PHE A 29 0.32 -11.97 -30.75
CA PHE A 29 1.44 -12.67 -31.40
C PHE A 29 2.56 -11.75 -31.97
N THR A 30 2.50 -10.42 -31.79
CA THR A 30 3.42 -9.51 -32.48
C THR A 30 4.06 -8.39 -31.65
N VAL A 31 3.94 -8.39 -30.31
CA VAL A 31 4.59 -7.35 -29.48
C VAL A 31 5.48 -8.00 -28.42
N PRO A 32 6.76 -7.67 -28.31
CA PRO A 32 7.61 -8.10 -27.21
C PRO A 32 7.28 -7.26 -25.97
N VAL A 33 6.53 -7.81 -25.05
CA VAL A 33 6.16 -7.17 -23.75
C VAL A 33 6.60 -8.08 -22.62
N ALA A 34 7.03 -7.53 -21.54
CA ALA A 34 7.77 -8.26 -20.51
C ALA A 34 7.44 -7.78 -19.06
N GLY A 35 7.47 -8.57 -18.00
CA GLY A 35 7.16 -8.15 -16.63
C GLY A 35 7.16 -9.07 -15.40
N ASN A 36 7.02 -8.79 -14.09
CA ASN A 36 7.25 -9.54 -12.84
C ASN A 36 6.02 -10.16 -12.10
N ALA A 37 5.82 -11.52 -11.95
CA ALA A 37 4.90 -12.18 -11.02
C ALA A 37 5.57 -13.28 -10.20
N GLN A 38 5.10 -13.46 -8.96
CA GLN A 38 5.57 -14.51 -8.06
C GLN A 38 4.94 -15.86 -8.43
N ASP A 39 5.51 -16.97 -7.91
CA ASP A 39 4.90 -18.28 -8.08
C ASP A 39 3.63 -18.37 -7.21
N THR A 40 2.51 -18.62 -7.85
CA THR A 40 1.19 -18.78 -7.22
C THR A 40 0.66 -20.17 -7.38
N THR A 41 1.56 -21.13 -7.65
CA THR A 41 1.25 -22.54 -7.88
C THR A 41 1.97 -23.41 -6.87
N SER A 42 1.58 -24.66 -6.83
CA SER A 42 2.27 -25.74 -6.10
C SER A 42 2.69 -26.84 -7.06
N ALA A 43 3.45 -27.81 -6.56
CA ALA A 43 3.89 -28.96 -7.33
C ALA A 43 3.79 -30.27 -6.52
N ILE A 44 3.66 -31.38 -7.23
CA ILE A 44 3.84 -32.74 -6.68
C ILE A 44 4.99 -33.38 -7.46
N ARG A 45 6.04 -33.74 -6.75
CA ARG A 45 7.13 -34.51 -7.25
C ARG A 45 7.07 -35.93 -6.66
N GLY A 46 7.14 -36.92 -7.49
CA GLY A 46 7.11 -38.29 -7.00
C GLY A 46 8.20 -39.17 -7.59
N ARG A 47 8.69 -40.11 -6.81
CA ARG A 47 9.58 -41.19 -7.22
C ARG A 47 8.94 -42.55 -7.04
N ILE A 48 8.97 -43.35 -8.09
CA ILE A 48 8.41 -44.70 -8.10
C ILE A 48 9.54 -45.74 -8.07
N LEU A 49 9.51 -46.59 -7.07
CA LEU A 49 10.50 -47.65 -6.84
C LEU A 49 9.84 -49.03 -6.93
N ASP A 50 10.59 -50.00 -7.39
CA ASP A 50 10.17 -51.41 -7.37
C ASP A 50 10.35 -52.04 -5.97
N THR A 51 10.02 -53.32 -5.86
CA THR A 51 10.14 -54.09 -4.61
C THR A 51 11.58 -54.26 -4.10
N THR A 52 12.58 -53.93 -4.92
CA THR A 52 14.00 -53.97 -4.56
C THR A 52 14.57 -52.59 -4.22
N GLY A 53 13.76 -51.51 -4.35
CA GLY A 53 14.17 -50.16 -4.16
C GLY A 53 14.83 -49.56 -5.41
N ALA A 54 14.75 -50.22 -6.56
CA ALA A 54 15.26 -49.68 -7.80
C ALA A 54 14.21 -48.72 -8.50
N PRO A 55 14.64 -47.63 -9.18
CA PRO A 55 13.73 -46.74 -9.83
C PRO A 55 12.99 -47.37 -11.02
N VAL A 56 11.68 -47.09 -11.11
CA VAL A 56 10.82 -47.61 -12.20
C VAL A 56 10.58 -46.52 -13.20
N GLY A 57 11.29 -46.57 -14.36
CA GLY A 57 11.01 -45.70 -15.49
C GLY A 57 9.84 -46.20 -16.34
N GLY A 58 8.98 -45.29 -16.82
CA GLY A 58 7.82 -45.61 -17.63
C GLY A 58 6.55 -45.97 -16.82
N ALA A 59 6.56 -45.83 -15.50
CA ALA A 59 5.37 -46.01 -14.66
C ALA A 59 4.32 -44.94 -14.94
N SER A 60 3.05 -45.33 -15.02
CA SER A 60 1.92 -44.43 -15.21
C SER A 60 1.51 -43.80 -13.87
N VAL A 61 1.38 -42.47 -13.86
CA VAL A 61 0.94 -41.70 -12.68
C VAL A 61 -0.17 -40.73 -13.09
N VAL A 62 -1.27 -40.78 -12.34
CA VAL A 62 -2.39 -39.80 -12.52
C VAL A 62 -2.48 -38.96 -11.27
N VAL A 63 -2.41 -37.62 -11.45
CA VAL A 63 -2.62 -36.62 -10.40
C VAL A 63 -3.97 -35.97 -10.63
N GLN A 64 -4.87 -36.10 -9.68
CA GLN A 64 -6.23 -35.55 -9.73
C GLN A 64 -6.40 -34.45 -8.67
N ASP A 65 -6.85 -33.27 -9.09
CA ASP A 65 -7.42 -32.27 -8.17
C ASP A 65 -8.88 -32.68 -7.91
N THR A 66 -9.19 -33.09 -6.68
CA THR A 66 -10.53 -33.61 -6.37
C THR A 66 -11.60 -32.54 -6.31
N ARG A 67 -11.23 -31.26 -6.20
CA ARG A 67 -12.15 -30.09 -6.21
C ARG A 67 -12.78 -29.86 -7.59
N SER A 68 -11.97 -30.04 -8.63
CA SER A 68 -12.37 -29.81 -10.03
C SER A 68 -12.45 -31.11 -10.85
N ALA A 69 -12.15 -32.28 -10.23
CA ALA A 69 -12.03 -33.57 -10.87
C ALA A 69 -11.03 -33.63 -12.06
N VAL A 70 -10.20 -32.60 -12.25
CA VAL A 70 -9.21 -32.56 -13.33
C VAL A 70 -8.10 -33.55 -13.07
N GLU A 71 -7.85 -34.42 -14.03
CA GLU A 71 -6.80 -35.44 -14.01
C GLU A 71 -5.66 -35.06 -14.96
N ARG A 72 -4.41 -35.14 -14.46
CA ARG A 72 -3.20 -35.00 -15.28
C ARG A 72 -2.42 -36.31 -15.25
N SER A 73 -2.17 -36.89 -16.41
CA SER A 73 -1.41 -38.12 -16.55
C SER A 73 0.05 -37.83 -16.86
N PHE A 74 0.94 -38.51 -16.16
CA PHE A 74 2.40 -38.45 -16.28
C PHE A 74 2.98 -39.83 -16.45
N THR A 75 4.17 -39.86 -17.03
CA THR A 75 4.99 -41.08 -17.11
C THR A 75 6.34 -40.81 -16.44
N THR A 76 6.77 -41.68 -15.54
CA THR A 76 8.07 -41.50 -14.88
C THR A 76 9.24 -41.59 -15.85
N ASN A 77 10.25 -40.72 -15.62
CA ASN A 77 11.50 -40.76 -16.41
C ASN A 77 12.38 -41.98 -16.05
N SER A 78 13.59 -42.07 -16.62
CA SER A 78 14.52 -43.18 -16.37
C SER A 78 15.01 -43.28 -14.92
N SER A 79 14.93 -42.21 -14.13
CA SER A 79 15.21 -42.17 -12.69
C SER A 79 13.99 -42.53 -11.83
N GLY A 80 12.87 -42.94 -12.44
CA GLY A 80 11.61 -43.22 -11.75
C GLY A 80 10.84 -41.98 -11.26
N VAL A 81 11.25 -40.78 -11.70
CA VAL A 81 10.70 -39.50 -11.23
C VAL A 81 9.61 -38.96 -12.16
N PHE A 82 8.53 -38.47 -11.59
CA PHE A 82 7.57 -37.60 -12.27
C PHE A 82 7.48 -36.24 -11.55
N LEU A 83 7.01 -35.21 -12.25
CA LEU A 83 6.78 -33.87 -11.70
C LEU A 83 5.50 -33.28 -12.28
N ALA A 84 4.50 -33.09 -11.42
CA ALA A 84 3.28 -32.35 -11.71
C ALA A 84 3.45 -30.92 -11.22
N THR A 85 3.69 -29.97 -12.12
CA THR A 85 3.87 -28.56 -11.79
C THR A 85 2.62 -27.76 -12.08
N ARG A 86 2.60 -26.49 -11.62
CA ARG A 86 1.51 -25.56 -11.91
C ARG A 86 0.14 -26.08 -11.42
N LEU A 87 0.15 -26.69 -10.24
CA LEU A 87 -1.06 -27.08 -9.53
C LEU A 87 -1.63 -25.89 -8.77
N LEU A 88 -2.94 -25.85 -8.57
CA LEU A 88 -3.56 -24.86 -7.70
C LEU A 88 -3.20 -25.17 -6.24
N PRO A 89 -2.77 -24.20 -5.43
CA PRO A 89 -2.57 -24.41 -3.99
C PRO A 89 -3.85 -24.88 -3.29
N GLY A 90 -3.70 -25.46 -2.11
CA GLY A 90 -4.78 -26.13 -1.40
C GLY A 90 -4.88 -27.61 -1.77
N GLY A 91 -6.07 -28.14 -1.83
CA GLY A 91 -6.34 -29.57 -2.05
C GLY A 91 -7.79 -29.91 -1.73
N PRO A 92 -8.12 -31.21 -1.60
CA PRO A 92 -7.24 -32.37 -1.65
C PRO A 92 -6.84 -32.83 -3.05
N TYR A 93 -5.67 -33.47 -3.14
CA TYR A 93 -5.18 -34.11 -4.35
C TYR A 93 -5.13 -35.62 -4.18
N LYS A 94 -5.32 -36.36 -5.28
CA LYS A 94 -5.21 -37.81 -5.35
C LYS A 94 -4.14 -38.19 -6.38
N VAL A 95 -3.12 -38.94 -5.94
CA VAL A 95 -2.09 -39.49 -6.83
C VAL A 95 -2.27 -40.98 -6.98
N THR A 96 -2.54 -41.44 -8.21
CA THR A 96 -2.74 -42.86 -8.53
C THR A 96 -1.57 -43.37 -9.35
N VAL A 97 -0.87 -44.41 -8.88
CA VAL A 97 0.28 -45.02 -9.54
C VAL A 97 -0.08 -46.43 -10.04
N GLU A 98 0.19 -46.69 -11.35
CA GLU A 98 -0.06 -47.99 -12.02
C GLU A 98 -1.50 -48.50 -11.82
N ASN A 99 -2.48 -47.62 -11.62
CA ASN A 99 -3.90 -47.91 -11.33
C ASN A 99 -4.10 -48.81 -10.09
N THR A 100 -3.07 -49.00 -9.26
CA THR A 100 -3.11 -49.92 -8.14
C THR A 100 -2.86 -49.26 -6.79
N LYS A 101 -2.03 -48.22 -6.74
CA LYS A 101 -1.69 -47.55 -5.50
C LYS A 101 -2.20 -46.10 -5.52
N VAL A 102 -2.91 -45.68 -4.47
CA VAL A 102 -3.48 -44.37 -4.32
C VAL A 102 -2.88 -43.69 -3.10
N VAL A 103 -2.47 -42.41 -3.28
CA VAL A 103 -2.00 -41.53 -2.20
C VAL A 103 -2.88 -40.31 -2.19
N ASP A 104 -3.49 -39.99 -1.05
CA ASP A 104 -4.30 -38.81 -0.83
C ASP A 104 -3.44 -37.73 -0.17
N ILE A 105 -3.41 -36.54 -0.74
CA ILE A 105 -2.68 -35.36 -0.24
C ILE A 105 -3.73 -34.32 0.18
N ALA A 106 -3.78 -34.00 1.46
CA ALA A 106 -4.84 -33.15 2.02
C ALA A 106 -4.75 -31.70 1.51
N SER A 107 -3.55 -31.11 1.49
CA SER A 107 -3.31 -29.75 1.02
C SER A 107 -1.85 -29.54 0.65
N ILE A 108 -1.58 -28.62 -0.28
CA ILE A 108 -0.24 -28.17 -0.64
C ILE A 108 -0.25 -26.64 -0.62
N GLY A 109 0.70 -26.02 0.11
CA GLY A 109 0.82 -24.58 0.20
C GLY A 109 1.27 -23.93 -1.11
N VAL A 110 1.11 -22.63 -1.22
CA VAL A 110 1.61 -21.87 -2.35
C VAL A 110 3.14 -21.87 -2.36
N GLY A 111 3.75 -22.13 -3.52
CA GLY A 111 5.20 -22.26 -3.67
C GLY A 111 5.78 -23.59 -3.20
N ASP A 112 4.99 -24.45 -2.53
CA ASP A 112 5.45 -25.73 -1.99
C ASP A 112 5.51 -26.81 -3.06
N THR A 113 6.51 -27.69 -2.94
CA THR A 113 6.59 -28.96 -3.69
C THR A 113 6.36 -30.13 -2.74
N TYR A 114 5.30 -30.90 -2.96
CA TYR A 114 5.05 -32.13 -2.21
C TYR A 114 5.89 -33.28 -2.76
N ASN A 115 6.88 -33.78 -1.99
CA ASN A 115 7.72 -34.92 -2.37
C ASN A 115 7.10 -36.22 -1.91
N LEU A 116 7.01 -37.19 -2.81
CA LEU A 116 6.32 -38.45 -2.64
C LEU A 116 7.20 -39.63 -3.11
N THR A 117 7.43 -40.63 -2.27
CA THR A 117 8.07 -41.88 -2.68
C THR A 117 7.10 -43.03 -2.61
N VAL A 118 6.89 -43.73 -3.73
CA VAL A 118 5.96 -44.85 -3.84
C VAL A 118 6.72 -46.13 -4.18
N ASN A 119 6.68 -47.12 -3.26
CA ASN A 119 7.20 -48.43 -3.50
C ASN A 119 6.10 -49.34 -4.08
N LEU A 120 6.31 -49.88 -5.29
CA LEU A 120 5.39 -50.86 -5.89
C LEU A 120 5.53 -52.20 -5.18
N GLN A 121 4.43 -52.77 -4.65
CA GLN A 121 4.41 -54.07 -4.03
C GLN A 121 4.32 -55.17 -5.10
N SER A 122 4.77 -56.39 -4.78
CA SER A 122 4.61 -57.59 -5.64
C SER A 122 3.11 -57.93 -5.72
N GLU A 123 2.65 -58.38 -6.92
CA GLU A 123 1.24 -58.77 -7.20
C GLU A 123 0.65 -59.81 -6.22
N ALA A 124 1.44 -60.39 -5.34
CA ALA A 124 1.01 -61.42 -4.42
C ALA A 124 0.33 -60.92 -3.12
N GLU A 125 0.27 -59.63 -2.89
CA GLU A 125 -0.30 -59.01 -1.65
C GLU A 125 -1.54 -58.14 -1.90
N ILE A 126 -2.12 -58.13 -3.12
CA ILE A 126 -3.27 -57.29 -3.44
C ILE A 126 -4.57 -57.99 -3.04
N GLU A 127 -4.93 -58.01 -1.77
CA GLU A 127 -6.28 -58.38 -1.31
C GLU A 127 -7.11 -57.17 -0.74
N GLU A 128 -6.55 -55.96 -0.64
CA GLU A 128 -7.28 -54.80 -0.18
C GLU A 128 -6.72 -53.52 -0.86
N ILE A 129 -7.60 -52.61 -1.30
CA ILE A 129 -7.20 -51.22 -1.59
C ILE A 129 -6.83 -50.60 -0.24
N VAL A 130 -5.56 -50.71 0.12
CA VAL A 130 -5.06 -50.04 1.33
C VAL A 130 -4.95 -48.56 1.02
N THR A 131 -5.93 -47.79 1.46
CA THR A 131 -5.76 -46.36 1.69
C THR A 131 -4.74 -46.23 2.81
N ILE A 132 -3.45 -46.21 2.47
CA ILE A 132 -2.44 -45.82 3.45
C ILE A 132 -2.63 -44.31 3.59
N GLY A 133 -3.27 -43.89 4.69
CA GLY A 133 -3.04 -42.58 5.22
C GLY A 133 -1.55 -42.51 5.56
N VAL A 134 -0.73 -42.11 4.60
CA VAL A 134 0.67 -41.86 4.83
C VAL A 134 0.68 -40.64 5.77
N ALA A 135 1.20 -40.86 6.98
CA ALA A 135 1.61 -39.73 7.82
C ALA A 135 2.44 -38.80 6.93
N ALA A 136 2.11 -37.51 6.92
CA ALA A 136 2.63 -36.50 6.03
C ALA A 136 4.08 -36.79 5.59
N GLU A 137 4.23 -37.41 4.42
CA GLU A 137 5.53 -37.60 3.79
C GLU A 137 5.85 -36.23 3.19
N PHE A 138 6.59 -35.48 3.93
CA PHE A 138 7.39 -34.32 3.62
C PHE A 138 6.86 -33.33 2.58
N VAL A 139 6.39 -32.18 3.06
CA VAL A 139 6.20 -30.99 2.25
C VAL A 139 7.52 -30.24 2.18
N ASP A 140 8.12 -30.16 0.99
CA ASP A 140 9.29 -29.32 0.76
C ASP A 140 8.82 -27.86 0.68
N THR A 141 8.77 -27.21 1.84
CA THR A 141 8.61 -25.77 1.90
C THR A 141 9.87 -25.11 1.35
N ALA A 142 9.73 -23.91 0.82
CA ALA A 142 10.82 -23.10 0.29
C ALA A 142 12.13 -23.22 1.10
N ALA A 143 13.25 -23.33 0.43
CA ALA A 143 14.58 -23.39 1.07
C ALA A 143 14.84 -22.05 1.77
N GLY A 144 14.40 -21.92 2.99
CA GLY A 144 14.49 -20.70 3.79
C GLY A 144 13.55 -20.71 5.00
N PRO A 145 13.63 -19.73 5.89
CA PRO A 145 12.66 -19.59 6.97
C PRO A 145 11.30 -19.17 6.38
N ALA A 146 10.38 -20.11 6.27
CA ALA A 146 9.04 -19.90 5.74
C ALA A 146 7.98 -20.41 6.72
N ALA A 147 6.77 -19.86 6.61
CA ALA A 147 5.54 -20.36 7.23
C ALA A 147 4.41 -20.30 6.20
N THR A 148 3.67 -21.39 6.09
CA THR A 148 2.50 -21.47 5.21
C THR A 148 1.26 -21.66 6.07
N PHE A 149 0.22 -20.89 5.78
CA PHE A 149 -1.09 -20.94 6.43
C PHE A 149 -2.10 -21.39 5.38
N ASN A 150 -2.71 -22.53 5.61
CA ASN A 150 -3.75 -23.08 4.74
C ASN A 150 -5.13 -22.57 5.13
N ILE A 151 -6.16 -22.96 4.38
CA ILE A 151 -7.53 -22.51 4.63
C ILE A 151 -8.03 -22.83 6.05
N ASP A 152 -7.64 -23.98 6.61
CA ASP A 152 -8.02 -24.36 7.99
C ASP A 152 -7.37 -23.42 9.03
N ASP A 153 -6.14 -22.99 8.81
CA ASP A 153 -5.45 -22.03 9.68
C ASP A 153 -6.08 -20.65 9.59
N ILE A 154 -6.42 -20.20 8.37
CA ILE A 154 -7.07 -18.93 8.11
C ILE A 154 -8.46 -18.88 8.76
N GLU A 155 -9.29 -19.90 8.55
CA GLU A 155 -10.65 -19.97 9.08
C GLU A 155 -10.73 -20.12 10.61
N ARG A 156 -9.68 -20.69 11.24
CA ARG A 156 -9.56 -20.82 12.71
C ARG A 156 -8.88 -19.63 13.37
N SER A 157 -8.24 -18.78 12.59
CA SER A 157 -7.60 -17.59 13.09
C SER A 157 -8.62 -16.59 13.62
N VAL A 158 -8.27 -15.87 14.68
CA VAL A 158 -9.09 -14.78 15.23
C VAL A 158 -8.67 -13.50 14.50
N ALA A 159 -9.27 -13.25 13.35
CA ALA A 159 -9.01 -12.07 12.53
C ALA A 159 -9.94 -10.90 12.93
N PHE A 160 -9.51 -10.09 13.87
CA PHE A 160 -10.31 -8.95 14.39
C PHE A 160 -10.49 -7.83 13.36
N ASN A 161 -9.51 -7.66 12.48
CA ASN A 161 -9.54 -6.62 11.44
C ASN A 161 -9.91 -7.19 10.07
N ARG A 162 -10.09 -8.52 9.98
CA ARG A 162 -10.29 -9.25 8.72
C ARG A 162 -9.20 -8.91 7.68
N ASP A 163 -7.96 -8.91 8.17
CA ASP A 163 -6.75 -8.70 7.41
C ASP A 163 -5.86 -9.94 7.50
N ILE A 164 -5.10 -10.25 6.45
CA ILE A 164 -4.21 -11.42 6.46
C ILE A 164 -3.10 -11.30 7.50
N SER A 165 -2.77 -10.08 7.94
CA SER A 165 -1.81 -9.86 9.03
C SER A 165 -2.26 -10.44 10.37
N ASP A 166 -3.58 -10.51 10.62
CA ASP A 166 -4.13 -11.19 11.80
C ASP A 166 -3.79 -12.69 11.81
N VAL A 167 -3.59 -13.29 10.62
CA VAL A 167 -3.23 -14.72 10.48
C VAL A 167 -1.72 -14.91 10.64
N TYR A 168 -0.92 -14.25 9.82
CA TYR A 168 0.52 -14.46 9.82
C TYR A 168 1.25 -13.70 10.95
N GLY A 169 0.58 -12.76 11.63
CA GLY A 169 1.12 -12.08 12.81
C GLY A 169 1.37 -12.99 14.02
N ILE A 170 0.89 -14.24 13.99
CA ILE A 170 1.27 -15.27 14.98
C ILE A 170 2.70 -15.78 14.80
N ASP A 171 3.31 -15.57 13.65
CA ASP A 171 4.71 -15.91 13.41
C ASP A 171 5.61 -14.95 14.20
N PRO A 172 6.51 -15.46 15.07
CA PRO A 172 7.34 -14.61 15.94
C PRO A 172 8.36 -13.75 15.18
N ARG A 173 8.51 -13.92 13.89
CA ARG A 173 9.35 -13.06 13.02
C ARG A 173 8.61 -11.81 12.55
N MET A 174 7.30 -11.81 12.68
CA MET A 174 6.41 -10.72 12.28
C MET A 174 6.00 -9.91 13.52
N MET A 175 6.15 -8.60 13.45
CA MET A 175 5.65 -7.70 14.47
C MET A 175 4.58 -6.82 13.84
N VAL A 176 3.34 -7.03 14.25
CA VAL A 176 2.22 -6.18 13.87
C VAL A 176 2.26 -4.96 14.78
N ASP A 177 2.46 -3.78 14.20
CA ASP A 177 2.39 -2.50 14.89
C ASP A 177 1.02 -1.89 14.64
N ASN A 178 0.33 -1.55 15.73
CA ASN A 178 -0.98 -0.88 15.67
C ASN A 178 -0.75 0.56 16.13
N ASP A 179 -0.36 1.40 15.21
CA ASP A 179 -0.20 2.83 15.43
C ASP A 179 -1.50 3.58 15.10
N GLU A 180 -1.59 4.85 15.51
CA GLU A 180 -2.72 5.74 15.23
C GLU A 180 -2.96 5.93 13.73
N ASP A 181 -1.88 5.83 12.92
CA ASP A 181 -1.91 5.95 11.47
C ASP A 181 -2.28 4.65 10.72
N GLY A 182 -2.57 3.58 11.44
CA GLY A 182 -2.90 2.28 10.89
C GLY A 182 -2.02 1.17 11.47
N PHE A 183 -2.13 -0.03 10.94
CA PHE A 183 -1.25 -1.11 11.36
C PHE A 183 -0.25 -1.44 10.24
N GLY A 184 1.01 -1.53 10.61
CA GLY A 184 2.08 -1.99 9.74
C GLY A 184 2.61 -3.34 10.19
N VAL A 185 3.22 -4.09 9.30
CA VAL A 185 3.84 -5.38 9.63
C VAL A 185 5.33 -5.32 9.37
N ASN A 186 6.07 -5.23 10.46
CA ASN A 186 7.54 -5.28 10.44
C ASN A 186 8.01 -6.74 10.37
N CYS A 187 8.66 -7.11 9.29
CA CYS A 187 9.24 -8.43 9.16
C CYS A 187 10.72 -8.42 9.54
N ALA A 188 11.08 -9.26 10.53
CA ALA A 188 12.46 -9.37 11.05
C ALA A 188 13.08 -8.00 11.42
N GLY A 189 12.25 -7.07 11.92
CA GLY A 189 12.65 -5.74 12.34
C GLY A 189 12.86 -4.73 11.21
N LYS A 190 12.43 -5.05 9.98
CA LYS A 190 12.44 -4.10 8.86
C LYS A 190 11.08 -3.45 8.66
N HIS A 191 11.08 -2.20 8.20
CA HIS A 191 9.88 -1.42 7.91
C HIS A 191 8.98 -2.10 6.87
N PRO A 192 7.64 -1.98 6.97
CA PRO A 192 6.66 -2.60 6.06
C PRO A 192 6.91 -2.33 4.57
N ARG A 193 7.39 -1.15 4.19
CA ARG A 193 7.71 -0.78 2.79
C ARG A 193 8.74 -1.68 2.11
N PHE A 194 9.50 -2.47 2.87
CA PHE A 194 10.51 -3.40 2.35
C PHE A 194 9.97 -4.83 2.19
N ASN A 195 8.73 -5.10 2.62
CA ASN A 195 8.03 -6.33 2.31
C ASN A 195 7.50 -6.29 0.88
N ASN A 196 7.22 -7.46 0.31
CA ASN A 196 6.39 -7.57 -0.87
C ASN A 196 5.17 -8.42 -0.50
N VAL A 197 4.01 -7.80 -0.45
CA VAL A 197 2.72 -8.49 -0.26
C VAL A 197 2.11 -8.69 -1.63
N THR A 198 1.74 -9.93 -1.95
CA THR A 198 1.10 -10.25 -3.23
C THR A 198 -0.20 -11.00 -3.06
N LEU A 199 -1.13 -10.78 -3.99
CA LEU A 199 -2.35 -11.57 -4.15
C LEU A 199 -2.34 -12.18 -5.55
N ASP A 200 -2.40 -13.51 -5.64
CA ASP A 200 -2.29 -14.25 -6.91
C ASP A 200 -1.06 -13.85 -7.76
N GLY A 201 0.02 -13.41 -7.11
CA GLY A 201 1.24 -12.94 -7.74
C GLY A 201 1.26 -11.45 -8.12
N VAL A 202 0.17 -10.73 -7.93
CA VAL A 202 0.09 -9.28 -8.14
C VAL A 202 0.49 -8.56 -6.86
N SER A 203 1.41 -7.61 -6.96
CA SER A 203 1.83 -6.81 -5.81
C SER A 203 0.67 -5.95 -5.28
N GLN A 204 0.48 -6.02 -3.98
CA GLN A 204 -0.44 -5.19 -3.20
C GLN A 204 0.33 -4.17 -2.35
N THR A 205 1.65 -4.12 -2.51
CA THR A 205 2.56 -3.26 -1.74
C THR A 205 2.50 -1.83 -2.24
N ASP A 206 2.66 -0.88 -1.32
CA ASP A 206 2.84 0.53 -1.67
C ASP A 206 4.14 0.73 -2.47
N ARG A 207 3.99 0.91 -3.78
CA ARG A 207 5.11 1.16 -4.70
C ARG A 207 5.63 2.59 -4.61
N PHE A 208 4.85 3.51 -4.07
CA PHE A 208 5.30 4.87 -3.83
C PHE A 208 6.10 4.99 -2.53
N GLY A 209 5.69 4.28 -1.48
CA GLY A 209 6.44 4.13 -0.24
C GLY A 209 6.09 5.12 0.86
N LEU A 210 4.86 5.62 0.91
CA LEU A 210 4.37 6.54 1.96
C LEU A 210 3.44 5.87 2.97
N ASN A 211 2.81 4.73 2.63
CA ASN A 211 1.82 4.11 3.49
C ASN A 211 2.49 3.27 4.59
N GLU A 212 2.20 3.58 5.84
CA GLU A 212 2.73 2.90 7.03
C GLU A 212 2.32 1.42 7.09
N ASN A 213 1.10 1.07 6.61
CA ASN A 213 0.60 -0.29 6.57
C ASN A 213 1.30 -1.18 5.52
N GLY A 214 2.07 -0.59 4.61
CA GLY A 214 2.77 -1.30 3.53
C GLY A 214 1.91 -1.72 2.34
N TYR A 215 0.59 -1.49 2.37
CA TYR A 215 -0.29 -1.73 1.23
C TYR A 215 -0.34 -0.52 0.28
N ALA A 216 -0.68 -0.78 -0.97
CA ALA A 216 -0.91 0.27 -1.98
C ALA A 216 -2.01 1.24 -1.55
N THR A 217 -2.98 0.77 -0.77
CA THR A 217 -4.09 1.53 -0.21
C THR A 217 -3.79 1.92 1.24
N ALA A 218 -3.80 3.21 1.53
CA ALA A 218 -3.48 3.73 2.87
C ALA A 218 -4.51 3.39 3.95
N VAL A 219 -5.69 2.90 3.54
CA VAL A 219 -6.84 2.67 4.44
C VAL A 219 -6.86 1.25 4.99
N GLY A 220 -6.44 0.24 4.20
CA GLY A 220 -6.44 -1.16 4.63
C GLY A 220 -6.07 -2.13 3.53
N GLN A 221 -6.22 -3.42 3.80
CA GLN A 221 -5.98 -4.50 2.84
C GLN A 221 -6.89 -4.38 1.61
N PRO A 222 -6.35 -4.35 0.38
CA PRO A 222 -7.13 -4.04 -0.82
C PRO A 222 -7.93 -5.23 -1.41
N PHE A 223 -8.17 -6.28 -0.68
CA PHE A 223 -8.95 -7.44 -1.13
C PHE A 223 -9.76 -8.06 0.02
N PRO A 224 -10.88 -8.76 -0.27
CA PRO A 224 -11.67 -9.43 0.76
C PRO A 224 -10.89 -10.54 1.46
N PHE A 225 -10.87 -10.55 2.80
CA PHE A 225 -10.21 -11.57 3.60
C PHE A 225 -10.70 -12.99 3.26
N ASP A 226 -12.02 -13.16 3.08
CA ASP A 226 -12.62 -14.46 2.78
C ASP A 226 -12.27 -14.99 1.39
N SER A 227 -11.64 -14.18 0.54
CA SER A 227 -11.19 -14.63 -0.78
C SER A 227 -9.91 -15.47 -0.73
N VAL A 228 -9.19 -15.48 0.40
CA VAL A 228 -7.87 -16.11 0.50
C VAL A 228 -7.99 -17.60 0.79
N GLU A 229 -7.25 -18.41 0.03
CA GLU A 229 -7.12 -19.88 0.18
C GLU A 229 -5.89 -20.25 1.00
N THR A 230 -4.76 -19.60 0.75
CA THR A 230 -3.49 -19.89 1.42
C THR A 230 -2.60 -18.66 1.46
N ILE A 231 -1.77 -18.59 2.50
CA ILE A 231 -0.78 -17.52 2.68
C ILE A 231 0.57 -18.17 2.94
N ALA A 232 1.61 -17.78 2.19
CA ALA A 232 3.00 -18.11 2.50
C ALA A 232 3.74 -16.85 2.93
N VAL A 233 4.47 -16.95 4.04
CA VAL A 233 5.36 -15.91 4.55
C VAL A 233 6.78 -16.44 4.50
N GLU A 234 7.61 -15.82 3.68
CA GLU A 234 8.96 -16.24 3.42
C GLU A 234 9.95 -15.12 3.77
N LEU A 235 10.82 -15.40 4.71
CA LEU A 235 11.95 -14.54 5.04
C LEU A 235 13.14 -14.93 4.14
N ALA A 236 13.49 -14.07 3.18
CA ALA A 236 14.57 -14.32 2.24
C ALA A 236 14.42 -15.64 1.46
N PRO A 237 13.36 -15.82 0.64
CA PRO A 237 13.21 -16.99 -0.22
C PRO A 237 14.37 -17.10 -1.19
N PHE A 238 14.98 -18.29 -1.27
CA PHE A 238 16.13 -18.53 -2.15
C PHE A 238 15.73 -18.88 -3.58
N ASP A 239 14.44 -19.03 -3.85
CA ASP A 239 13.93 -19.15 -5.22
C ASP A 239 14.06 -17.81 -5.96
N VAL A 240 14.66 -17.86 -7.18
CA VAL A 240 14.89 -16.68 -8.02
C VAL A 240 13.64 -16.17 -8.74
N ASN A 241 12.53 -16.93 -8.69
CA ASN A 241 11.23 -16.46 -9.17
C ASN A 241 10.71 -15.26 -8.34
N TYR A 242 11.14 -15.14 -7.09
CA TYR A 242 10.73 -14.07 -6.20
C TYR A 242 11.64 -12.85 -6.31
N GLY A 243 11.04 -11.66 -6.42
CA GLY A 243 11.72 -10.37 -6.47
C GLY A 243 10.93 -9.28 -5.78
N GLY A 244 11.45 -8.04 -5.79
CA GLY A 244 10.74 -6.86 -5.31
C GLY A 244 10.70 -6.69 -3.78
N PHE A 245 11.54 -7.39 -3.02
CA PHE A 245 11.61 -7.29 -1.55
C PHE A 245 13.05 -7.28 -1.04
N SER A 246 13.26 -6.68 0.10
CA SER A 246 14.49 -6.80 0.89
C SER A 246 14.22 -7.15 2.37
N ALA A 247 12.96 -7.34 2.74
CA ALA A 247 12.50 -7.88 4.01
C ALA A 247 11.82 -9.25 3.79
N CYS A 248 10.49 -9.33 3.84
CA CYS A 248 9.75 -10.56 3.61
C CYS A 248 8.96 -10.54 2.31
N ASN A 249 8.75 -11.72 1.78
CA ASN A 249 7.75 -12.01 0.76
C ASN A 249 6.51 -12.62 1.43
N ILE A 250 5.36 -12.00 1.27
CA ILE A 250 4.07 -12.46 1.79
C ILE A 250 3.18 -12.72 0.58
N ASN A 251 2.92 -13.98 0.29
CA ASN A 251 2.22 -14.40 -0.91
C ASN A 251 0.87 -15.03 -0.55
N ALA A 252 -0.21 -14.35 -0.87
CA ALA A 252 -1.58 -14.85 -0.73
C ALA A 252 -2.12 -15.33 -2.09
N VAL A 253 -2.87 -16.43 -2.06
CA VAL A 253 -3.56 -16.95 -3.26
C VAL A 253 -5.05 -17.04 -2.96
N THR A 254 -5.85 -16.63 -3.93
CA THR A 254 -7.31 -16.62 -3.80
C THR A 254 -7.93 -17.99 -4.05
N LYS A 255 -9.11 -18.20 -3.44
CA LYS A 255 -9.97 -19.35 -3.70
C LYS A 255 -10.38 -19.39 -5.17
N SER A 256 -10.49 -20.57 -5.71
CA SER A 256 -11.11 -20.83 -7.01
C SER A 256 -12.48 -21.50 -6.84
N GLY A 257 -13.31 -21.46 -7.88
CA GLY A 257 -14.53 -22.28 -7.90
C GLY A 257 -14.21 -23.78 -8.01
N THR A 258 -15.10 -24.59 -7.50
CA THR A 258 -15.03 -26.06 -7.50
C THR A 258 -16.24 -26.66 -8.23
N ASN A 259 -16.34 -28.01 -8.28
CA ASN A 259 -17.54 -28.69 -8.80
C ASN A 259 -18.75 -28.58 -7.86
N ASP A 260 -18.53 -28.17 -6.62
CA ASP A 260 -19.59 -27.94 -5.66
C ASP A 260 -19.90 -26.43 -5.55
N TYR A 261 -21.18 -26.08 -5.45
CA TYR A 261 -21.57 -24.70 -5.17
C TYR A 261 -21.36 -24.39 -3.70
N GLU A 262 -20.54 -23.40 -3.42
CA GLU A 262 -20.31 -22.88 -2.09
C GLU A 262 -20.86 -21.47 -1.95
N PHE A 263 -21.42 -21.18 -0.78
CA PHE A 263 -21.85 -19.83 -0.42
C PHE A 263 -21.55 -19.58 1.05
N LYS A 264 -20.87 -18.45 1.32
CA LYS A 264 -20.58 -17.98 2.69
C LYS A 264 -21.07 -16.55 2.83
N GLY A 265 -21.46 -16.18 4.04
CA GLY A 265 -21.79 -14.81 4.40
C GLY A 265 -21.46 -14.56 5.87
N PHE A 266 -21.06 -13.33 6.19
CA PHE A 266 -20.76 -12.94 7.56
C PHE A 266 -21.31 -11.54 7.85
N TYR A 267 -21.54 -11.28 9.12
CA TYR A 267 -21.84 -9.96 9.65
C TYR A 267 -21.23 -9.85 11.06
N GLU A 268 -20.37 -8.87 11.25
CA GLU A 268 -19.74 -8.57 12.51
C GLU A 268 -20.14 -7.16 12.94
N TYR A 269 -20.45 -6.99 14.22
CA TYR A 269 -20.88 -5.73 14.78
C TYR A 269 -20.27 -5.51 16.16
N SER A 270 -19.79 -4.31 16.40
CA SER A 270 -19.34 -3.85 17.71
C SER A 270 -19.78 -2.41 17.96
N ASN A 271 -20.04 -2.09 19.21
CA ASN A 271 -20.33 -0.74 19.69
C ASN A 271 -19.80 -0.56 21.12
N GLN A 272 -19.94 0.64 21.69
CA GLN A 272 -19.53 0.93 23.06
C GLN A 272 -20.15 0.00 24.09
N ASP A 273 -21.40 -0.45 23.92
CA ASP A 273 -22.11 -1.33 24.85
C ASP A 273 -21.57 -2.76 24.90
N LEU A 274 -20.91 -3.19 23.81
CA LEU A 274 -20.27 -4.50 23.66
C LEU A 274 -18.80 -4.49 24.08
N ARG A 275 -18.25 -3.32 24.38
CA ARG A 275 -16.87 -3.12 24.85
C ARG A 275 -16.85 -2.98 26.36
N GLY A 276 -15.86 -3.59 27.01
CA GLY A 276 -15.67 -3.40 28.46
C GLY A 276 -15.24 -1.96 28.78
N ASP A 277 -15.83 -1.42 29.82
CA ASP A 277 -15.61 -0.06 30.36
C ASP A 277 -14.56 0.00 31.49
N LYS A 278 -13.93 -1.13 31.82
CA LYS A 278 -12.96 -1.25 32.90
C LYS A 278 -11.63 -1.79 32.45
N ILE A 279 -10.57 -1.06 32.76
CA ILE A 279 -9.17 -1.49 32.54
C ILE A 279 -8.52 -1.67 33.91
N GLY A 280 -8.56 -2.89 34.47
CA GLY A 280 -7.95 -3.23 35.75
C GLY A 280 -8.53 -2.44 36.92
N GLU A 281 -7.65 -1.86 37.75
CA GLU A 281 -8.01 -1.04 38.93
C GLU A 281 -8.04 0.48 38.61
N LEU A 282 -8.03 0.89 37.34
CA LEU A 282 -8.14 2.29 36.96
C LEU A 282 -9.52 2.84 37.35
N PRO A 283 -9.61 4.11 37.82
CA PRO A 283 -10.87 4.69 38.21
C PRO A 283 -11.88 4.72 37.06
N ASP A 284 -13.17 4.62 37.39
CA ASP A 284 -14.35 4.48 36.52
C ASP A 284 -14.61 5.65 35.53
N ASN A 285 -13.58 6.41 35.17
CA ASN A 285 -13.68 7.61 34.31
C ASN A 285 -13.32 7.37 32.86
N PHE A 286 -13.20 6.10 32.42
CA PHE A 286 -12.95 5.80 31.02
C PHE A 286 -14.29 5.72 30.26
N SER A 287 -14.74 6.86 29.77
CA SER A 287 -15.90 6.93 28.87
C SER A 287 -15.46 6.60 27.46
N THR A 288 -15.95 5.51 26.91
CA THR A 288 -15.80 5.25 25.47
C THR A 288 -16.87 6.06 24.74
N PRO A 289 -16.53 6.88 23.74
CA PRO A 289 -17.53 7.56 22.92
C PRO A 289 -18.51 6.56 22.28
N ASP A 290 -19.71 7.02 21.95
CA ASP A 290 -20.66 6.21 21.18
C ASP A 290 -20.11 5.91 19.80
N TYR A 291 -20.08 4.65 19.39
CA TYR A 291 -19.60 4.25 18.06
C TYR A 291 -20.34 3.03 17.51
N ASN A 292 -20.26 2.86 16.21
CA ASN A 292 -20.66 1.66 15.51
C ASN A 292 -19.50 1.18 14.63
N LYS A 293 -19.12 -0.11 14.77
CA LYS A 293 -18.17 -0.79 13.90
C LYS A 293 -18.88 -1.94 13.23
N GLN A 294 -18.83 -2.00 11.91
CA GLN A 294 -19.53 -3.02 11.12
C GLN A 294 -18.60 -3.60 10.05
N TYR A 295 -18.62 -4.94 9.96
CA TYR A 295 -18.04 -5.68 8.85
C TYR A 295 -19.08 -6.65 8.31
N TRP A 296 -19.30 -6.68 7.03
CA TRP A 296 -20.17 -7.66 6.41
C TRP A 296 -19.72 -7.99 4.99
N GLY A 297 -20.05 -9.18 4.57
CA GLY A 297 -19.70 -9.62 3.24
C GLY A 297 -20.26 -10.97 2.91
N PHE A 298 -19.99 -11.40 1.69
CA PHE A 298 -20.38 -12.70 1.20
C PHE A 298 -19.40 -13.18 0.14
N SER A 299 -19.32 -14.50 -0.04
CA SER A 299 -18.63 -15.13 -1.14
C SER A 299 -19.45 -16.25 -1.73
N ALA A 300 -19.23 -16.53 -3.00
CA ALA A 300 -19.89 -17.60 -3.73
C ALA A 300 -18.94 -18.20 -4.77
N GLY A 301 -18.93 -19.51 -4.92
CA GLY A 301 -18.15 -20.23 -5.93
C GLY A 301 -18.89 -21.45 -6.45
N GLY A 302 -18.42 -21.98 -7.57
CA GLY A 302 -18.98 -23.19 -8.15
C GLY A 302 -18.70 -23.34 -9.64
N PRO A 303 -19.23 -24.41 -10.27
CA PRO A 303 -19.02 -24.66 -11.69
C PRO A 303 -19.99 -23.81 -12.54
N ILE A 304 -19.46 -23.18 -13.60
CA ILE A 304 -20.27 -22.73 -14.74
C ILE A 304 -20.45 -23.90 -15.71
N ILE A 305 -19.39 -24.71 -15.87
CA ILE A 305 -19.37 -25.97 -16.58
C ILE A 305 -18.57 -26.94 -15.72
N GLU A 306 -19.21 -28.04 -15.27
CA GLU A 306 -18.58 -29.09 -14.45
C GLU A 306 -17.23 -29.54 -15.08
N ASP A 307 -16.23 -29.74 -14.25
CA ASP A 307 -14.86 -30.14 -14.57
C ASP A 307 -14.05 -29.13 -15.42
N LYS A 308 -14.67 -28.05 -15.93
CA LYS A 308 -14.06 -27.21 -16.96
C LYS A 308 -14.00 -25.73 -16.66
N PHE A 309 -15.11 -25.13 -16.21
CA PHE A 309 -15.18 -23.69 -16.09
C PHE A 309 -15.87 -23.30 -14.79
N PHE A 310 -15.14 -22.59 -13.97
CA PHE A 310 -15.53 -22.26 -12.61
C PHE A 310 -15.55 -20.77 -12.39
N PHE A 311 -16.33 -20.34 -11.40
CA PHE A 311 -16.32 -18.98 -10.90
C PHE A 311 -16.12 -18.98 -9.39
N TYR A 312 -15.51 -17.91 -8.90
CA TYR A 312 -15.49 -17.52 -7.50
C TYR A 312 -15.66 -16.02 -7.42
N GLY A 313 -16.41 -15.53 -6.44
CA GLY A 313 -16.58 -14.11 -6.16
C GLY A 313 -16.70 -13.85 -4.67
N ALA A 314 -16.08 -12.78 -4.21
CA ALA A 314 -16.15 -12.31 -2.82
C ALA A 314 -16.41 -10.79 -2.78
N TYR A 315 -17.22 -10.36 -1.83
CA TYR A 315 -17.53 -8.98 -1.53
C TYR A 315 -17.39 -8.74 -0.03
N ALA A 316 -16.80 -7.63 0.36
CA ALA A 316 -16.73 -7.19 1.74
C ALA A 316 -16.87 -5.68 1.85
N ARG A 317 -17.55 -5.22 2.90
CA ARG A 317 -17.64 -3.82 3.29
C ARG A 317 -17.39 -3.67 4.77
N SER A 318 -16.65 -2.63 5.13
CA SER A 318 -16.41 -2.24 6.52
C SER A 318 -16.75 -0.78 6.76
N GLU A 319 -17.15 -0.48 7.98
CA GLU A 319 -17.31 0.86 8.54
C GLU A 319 -16.73 0.83 9.95
N THR A 320 -15.69 1.61 10.18
CA THR A 320 -14.95 1.66 11.45
C THR A 320 -14.93 3.09 11.97
N PRO A 321 -15.17 3.34 13.26
CA PRO A 321 -15.13 4.69 13.82
C PRO A 321 -13.70 5.24 13.86
N ARG A 322 -13.59 6.56 13.67
CA ARG A 322 -12.40 7.37 13.90
C ARG A 322 -12.73 8.40 14.97
N PHE A 323 -12.06 8.33 16.12
CA PHE A 323 -12.27 9.24 17.25
C PHE A 323 -11.40 10.49 17.07
N LEU A 324 -11.97 11.50 16.43
CA LEU A 324 -11.28 12.72 15.99
C LEU A 324 -11.88 13.98 16.60
N ALA A 325 -12.94 13.84 17.40
CA ALA A 325 -13.62 14.97 18.02
C ALA A 325 -12.66 15.76 18.92
N LYS A 326 -12.62 17.07 18.74
CA LYS A 326 -11.85 18.00 19.56
C LYS A 326 -12.74 19.17 19.98
N GLY A 327 -12.49 19.74 21.16
CA GLY A 327 -13.26 20.86 21.68
C GLY A 327 -12.41 21.92 22.39
N TYR A 328 -13.00 23.11 22.57
CA TYR A 328 -12.44 24.13 23.46
C TYR A 328 -12.63 23.75 24.93
N ALA A 329 -11.96 24.43 25.85
CA ALA A 329 -12.04 24.15 27.29
C ALA A 329 -13.49 24.23 27.83
N GLY A 330 -14.01 23.08 28.28
CA GLY A 330 -15.36 22.95 28.85
C GLY A 330 -16.47 22.78 27.80
N SER A 331 -16.16 22.50 26.55
CA SER A 331 -17.15 22.22 25.51
C SER A 331 -17.87 20.89 25.73
N GLY A 332 -17.19 19.91 26.32
CA GLY A 332 -17.69 18.54 26.45
C GLY A 332 -17.55 17.72 25.16
N ASN A 333 -16.85 18.21 24.15
CA ASN A 333 -16.65 17.55 22.86
C ASN A 333 -15.25 16.95 22.78
N GLY A 334 -15.15 15.64 22.64
CA GLY A 334 -13.92 14.89 22.38
C GLY A 334 -12.73 15.22 23.26
N ASP A 335 -11.59 15.44 22.64
CA ASP A 335 -10.35 15.83 23.31
C ASP A 335 -10.30 17.37 23.45
N GLU A 336 -10.64 17.85 24.66
CA GLU A 336 -10.67 19.30 24.92
C GLU A 336 -9.28 19.92 24.92
N ARG A 337 -9.14 21.09 24.30
CA ARG A 337 -7.95 21.94 24.34
C ARG A 337 -8.05 22.93 25.50
N PRO A 338 -7.42 22.66 26.68
CA PRO A 338 -7.59 23.48 27.87
C PRO A 338 -7.04 24.91 27.76
N TRP A 339 -6.22 25.16 26.73
CA TRP A 339 -5.64 26.47 26.44
C TRP A 339 -6.54 27.34 25.53
N LEU A 340 -7.58 26.78 24.89
CA LEU A 340 -8.52 27.50 24.04
C LEU A 340 -9.83 27.73 24.82
N SER A 341 -10.11 28.96 25.19
CA SER A 341 -11.36 29.30 25.86
C SER A 341 -12.54 29.38 24.88
N GLN A 342 -13.77 29.17 25.38
CA GLN A 342 -14.99 29.36 24.60
C GLN A 342 -15.05 30.77 23.94
N GLN A 343 -14.62 31.80 24.67
CA GLN A 343 -14.64 33.17 24.15
C GLN A 343 -13.73 33.32 22.94
N GLU A 344 -12.52 32.78 22.97
CA GLU A 344 -11.56 32.84 21.85
C GLU A 344 -12.08 32.03 20.66
N TYR A 345 -12.60 30.82 20.91
CA TYR A 345 -13.23 29.98 19.89
C TYR A 345 -14.38 30.74 19.17
N ASP A 346 -15.34 31.26 19.93
CA ASP A 346 -16.48 32.00 19.39
C ASP A 346 -16.02 33.25 18.59
N GLN A 347 -15.03 34.00 19.10
CA GLN A 347 -14.48 35.15 18.45
C GLN A 347 -13.82 34.83 17.11
N ILE A 348 -13.00 33.74 17.04
CA ILE A 348 -12.35 33.34 15.79
C ILE A 348 -13.41 32.90 14.76
N ASN A 349 -14.40 32.12 15.19
CA ASN A 349 -15.48 31.66 14.32
C ASN A 349 -16.36 32.78 13.82
N ASP A 350 -16.71 33.79 14.68
CA ASP A 350 -17.48 34.96 14.30
C ASP A 350 -16.73 35.85 13.28
N ILE A 351 -15.41 36.01 13.45
CA ILE A 351 -14.57 36.74 12.52
C ILE A 351 -14.54 36.04 11.16
N ALA A 352 -14.34 34.71 11.16
CA ALA A 352 -14.36 33.89 9.93
C ALA A 352 -15.64 34.10 9.13
N SER A 353 -16.81 34.07 9.81
CA SER A 353 -18.10 34.18 9.16
C SER A 353 -18.44 35.62 8.76
N THR A 354 -18.15 36.62 9.61
CA THR A 354 -18.60 38.01 9.41
C THR A 354 -17.66 38.85 8.57
N ILE A 355 -16.35 38.64 8.67
CA ILE A 355 -15.34 39.39 7.96
C ILE A 355 -14.92 38.66 6.68
N TYR A 356 -14.70 37.36 6.76
CA TYR A 356 -14.20 36.57 5.64
C TYR A 356 -15.31 35.87 4.86
N GLY A 357 -16.51 35.71 5.44
CA GLY A 357 -17.60 34.95 4.81
C GLY A 357 -17.31 33.44 4.72
N TYR A 358 -16.37 32.94 5.54
CA TYR A 358 -15.95 31.58 5.57
C TYR A 358 -16.70 30.79 6.67
N ASP A 359 -17.22 29.61 6.33
CA ASP A 359 -17.80 28.67 7.28
C ASP A 359 -16.71 27.71 7.77
N THR A 360 -16.40 27.75 9.05
CA THR A 360 -15.37 26.89 9.66
C THR A 360 -15.84 25.43 9.85
N GLY A 361 -17.14 25.15 9.73
CA GLY A 361 -17.75 23.86 10.07
C GLY A 361 -17.93 23.62 11.57
N GLY A 362 -17.47 24.54 12.43
CA GLY A 362 -17.56 24.43 13.89
C GLY A 362 -16.57 23.47 14.53
N GLU A 363 -16.90 22.95 15.74
CA GLU A 363 -16.09 21.92 16.39
C GLU A 363 -16.09 20.62 15.58
N PRO A 364 -14.92 19.99 15.39
CA PRO A 364 -14.85 18.71 14.68
C PRO A 364 -15.51 17.61 15.48
N GLY A 365 -16.22 16.74 14.80
CA GLY A 365 -16.80 15.51 15.34
C GLY A 365 -15.94 14.28 15.01
N ASP A 366 -16.39 13.15 15.54
CA ASP A 366 -15.84 11.86 15.15
C ASP A 366 -16.13 11.57 13.67
N GLY A 367 -15.26 10.79 13.06
CA GLY A 367 -15.35 10.38 11.67
C GLY A 367 -15.52 8.87 11.50
N THR A 368 -15.46 8.46 10.25
CA THR A 368 -15.50 7.05 9.86
C THR A 368 -14.35 6.72 8.91
N GLN A 369 -13.94 5.45 8.93
CA GLN A 369 -13.22 4.79 7.88
C GLN A 369 -14.18 3.82 7.20
N GLU A 370 -14.33 3.93 5.89
CA GLU A 370 -15.16 3.04 5.09
C GLU A 370 -14.30 2.34 4.03
N GLU A 371 -14.61 1.06 3.82
CA GLU A 371 -13.95 0.27 2.77
C GLU A 371 -15.00 -0.57 2.03
N GLU A 372 -14.90 -0.61 0.72
CA GLU A 372 -15.65 -1.51 -0.13
C GLU A 372 -14.69 -2.26 -1.05
N LYS A 373 -14.75 -3.59 -1.04
CA LYS A 373 -13.83 -4.42 -1.80
C LYS A 373 -14.52 -5.64 -2.36
N TYR A 374 -14.18 -5.99 -3.60
CA TYR A 374 -14.65 -7.20 -4.21
C TYR A 374 -13.62 -7.83 -5.15
N LEU A 375 -13.75 -9.13 -5.31
CA LEU A 375 -12.90 -9.92 -6.17
C LEU A 375 -13.78 -10.89 -6.96
N VAL A 376 -13.49 -11.04 -8.25
CA VAL A 376 -14.12 -12.03 -9.13
C VAL A 376 -13.03 -12.81 -9.85
N ARG A 377 -13.11 -14.14 -9.77
CA ARG A 377 -12.17 -15.06 -10.40
C ARG A 377 -12.92 -16.06 -11.29
N LEU A 378 -12.40 -16.31 -12.47
CA LEU A 378 -12.88 -17.30 -13.41
C LEU A 378 -11.73 -18.23 -13.78
N ASP A 379 -11.88 -19.52 -13.55
CA ASP A 379 -10.90 -20.55 -13.87
C ASP A 379 -11.40 -21.46 -14.98
N TRP A 380 -10.63 -21.58 -16.05
CA TRP A 380 -10.97 -22.37 -17.22
C TRP A 380 -9.93 -23.46 -17.48
N ASN A 381 -10.29 -24.71 -17.29
CA ASN A 381 -9.53 -25.88 -17.73
C ASN A 381 -9.78 -26.10 -19.23
N ILE A 382 -8.91 -25.50 -20.06
CA ILE A 382 -9.01 -25.58 -21.54
C ILE A 382 -8.84 -27.03 -21.98
N THR A 383 -7.87 -27.71 -21.40
CA THR A 383 -7.61 -29.16 -21.53
C THR A 383 -7.11 -29.66 -20.17
N ASP A 384 -6.87 -30.96 -20.03
CA ASP A 384 -6.29 -31.54 -18.81
C ASP A 384 -4.86 -31.00 -18.51
N ARG A 385 -4.22 -30.37 -19.49
CA ARG A 385 -2.83 -29.85 -19.40
C ARG A 385 -2.70 -28.33 -19.56
N GLN A 386 -3.78 -27.62 -19.90
CA GLN A 386 -3.78 -26.16 -20.05
C GLN A 386 -4.93 -25.57 -19.24
N SER A 387 -4.62 -24.60 -18.41
CA SER A 387 -5.63 -23.84 -17.66
C SER A 387 -5.38 -22.34 -17.76
N MET A 388 -6.45 -21.59 -17.66
CA MET A 388 -6.43 -20.12 -17.70
C MET A 388 -7.25 -19.58 -16.54
N ALA A 389 -6.71 -18.56 -15.84
CA ALA A 389 -7.45 -17.81 -14.84
C ALA A 389 -7.59 -16.36 -15.28
N PHE A 390 -8.77 -15.78 -14.99
CA PHE A 390 -9.07 -14.35 -15.10
C PHE A 390 -9.46 -13.87 -13.71
N ILE A 391 -8.80 -12.82 -13.21
CA ILE A 391 -9.05 -12.30 -11.89
C ILE A 391 -9.23 -10.79 -12.00
N TYR A 392 -10.31 -10.29 -11.42
CA TYR A 392 -10.58 -8.86 -11.29
C TYR A 392 -10.74 -8.54 -9.81
N SER A 393 -10.05 -7.53 -9.33
CA SER A 393 -10.21 -7.03 -7.96
C SER A 393 -10.40 -5.52 -7.96
N TYR A 394 -11.19 -5.05 -7.02
CA TYR A 394 -11.50 -3.65 -6.80
C TYR A 394 -11.52 -3.33 -5.32
N PHE A 395 -10.97 -2.18 -4.99
CA PHE A 395 -11.00 -1.58 -3.67
C PHE A 395 -11.35 -0.09 -3.79
N ASP A 396 -12.24 0.38 -2.94
CA ASP A 396 -12.52 1.79 -2.70
C ASP A 396 -12.64 2.00 -1.19
N GLY A 397 -11.82 2.87 -0.64
CA GLY A 397 -11.82 3.14 0.78
C GLY A 397 -11.38 4.55 1.09
N PHE A 398 -11.92 5.12 2.16
CA PHE A 398 -11.55 6.43 2.67
C PHE A 398 -11.68 6.52 4.19
N GLN A 399 -10.94 7.45 4.78
CA GLN A 399 -11.03 7.78 6.20
C GLN A 399 -10.95 9.29 6.40
N LEU A 400 -11.69 9.78 7.40
CA LEU A 400 -11.52 11.15 7.89
C LEU A 400 -10.24 11.24 8.71
N ARG A 401 -9.49 12.34 8.55
CA ARG A 401 -8.26 12.65 9.29
C ARG A 401 -8.20 14.11 9.70
N ASP A 402 -7.55 14.35 10.82
CA ASP A 402 -6.98 15.63 11.19
C ASP A 402 -5.58 15.77 10.57
N SER A 403 -5.13 16.99 10.36
CA SER A 403 -3.78 17.26 9.84
C SER A 403 -2.85 17.72 10.96
N ASP A 404 -3.32 18.65 11.79
CA ASP A 404 -2.60 19.32 12.87
C ASP A 404 -3.27 18.92 14.19
N GLY A 405 -2.90 17.76 14.72
CA GLY A 405 -3.61 17.09 15.79
C GLY A 405 -2.97 17.15 17.17
N ASP A 406 -1.83 17.81 17.32
CA ASP A 406 -1.07 17.86 18.56
C ASP A 406 -1.81 18.56 19.71
N SER A 407 -1.36 18.33 20.93
CA SER A 407 -2.02 18.85 22.15
C SER A 407 -2.06 20.39 22.25
N ASN A 408 -1.22 21.09 21.47
CA ASN A 408 -1.19 22.54 21.34
C ASN A 408 -1.86 23.05 20.05
N GLU A 409 -2.64 22.20 19.38
CA GLU A 409 -3.31 22.49 18.11
C GLU A 409 -4.80 22.22 18.22
N PHE A 410 -5.60 23.07 17.57
CA PHE A 410 -7.04 22.91 17.41
C PHE A 410 -7.42 23.25 15.97
N GLU A 411 -8.06 22.31 15.32
CA GLU A 411 -8.56 22.47 13.96
C GLU A 411 -10.08 22.61 13.97
N PHE A 412 -10.62 23.53 13.19
CA PHE A 412 -12.04 23.54 12.89
C PHE A 412 -12.41 22.39 11.92
N ALA A 413 -13.67 21.96 11.94
CA ALA A 413 -14.12 20.78 11.19
C ALA A 413 -13.83 20.85 9.67
N ASN A 414 -13.90 22.03 9.06
CA ASN A 414 -13.63 22.20 7.64
C ASN A 414 -12.14 22.23 7.27
N HIS A 415 -11.24 22.21 8.28
CA HIS A 415 -9.79 22.04 8.07
C HIS A 415 -9.40 20.56 7.90
N TYR A 416 -10.19 19.65 8.44
CA TYR A 416 -9.98 18.22 8.30
C TYR A 416 -9.99 17.79 6.82
N TYR A 417 -9.43 16.61 6.55
CA TYR A 417 -9.40 16.05 5.20
C TYR A 417 -9.82 14.58 5.18
N THR A 418 -10.23 14.11 4.02
CA THR A 418 -10.41 12.68 3.75
C THR A 418 -9.18 12.16 3.01
N LYS A 419 -8.60 11.07 3.53
CA LYS A 419 -7.60 10.28 2.83
C LYS A 419 -8.26 9.02 2.30
N GLY A 420 -8.08 8.72 1.00
CA GLY A 420 -8.69 7.56 0.38
C GLY A 420 -7.84 7.01 -0.75
N ALA A 421 -8.15 5.77 -1.13
CA ALA A 421 -7.55 5.13 -2.28
C ALA A 421 -8.60 4.30 -3.03
N GLU A 422 -8.53 4.36 -4.37
CA GLU A 422 -9.24 3.47 -5.28
C GLU A 422 -8.21 2.63 -6.02
N LEU A 423 -8.35 1.30 -6.00
CA LEU A 423 -7.45 0.36 -6.67
C LEU A 423 -8.26 -0.60 -7.53
N GLU A 424 -7.94 -0.63 -8.83
CA GLU A 424 -8.53 -1.55 -9.80
C GLU A 424 -7.44 -2.41 -10.42
N GLN A 425 -7.63 -3.75 -10.43
CA GLN A 425 -6.65 -4.69 -10.95
C GLN A 425 -7.32 -5.75 -11.83
N PHE A 426 -6.68 -6.07 -12.94
CA PHE A 426 -7.10 -7.13 -13.84
C PHE A 426 -5.92 -8.06 -14.18
N THR A 427 -6.11 -9.37 -13.98
CA THR A 427 -5.08 -10.39 -14.19
C THR A 427 -5.54 -11.47 -15.15
N ILE A 428 -4.64 -11.89 -16.04
CA ILE A 428 -4.78 -13.10 -16.86
C ILE A 428 -3.57 -13.99 -16.60
N LYS A 429 -3.83 -15.25 -16.30
CA LYS A 429 -2.81 -16.27 -16.08
C LYS A 429 -3.09 -17.49 -16.94
N LEU A 430 -2.13 -17.90 -17.77
CA LEU A 430 -2.18 -19.12 -18.58
C LEU A 430 -1.08 -20.07 -18.14
N THR A 431 -1.45 -21.26 -17.71
CA THR A 431 -0.50 -22.32 -17.38
C THR A 431 -0.63 -23.48 -18.36
N SER A 432 0.50 -24.03 -18.79
CA SER A 432 0.54 -25.11 -19.78
C SER A 432 1.57 -26.19 -19.43
N GLN A 433 1.14 -27.43 -19.31
CA GLN A 433 2.00 -28.62 -19.21
C GLN A 433 2.12 -29.22 -20.61
N TRP A 434 3.16 -28.87 -21.35
CA TRP A 434 3.33 -29.27 -22.77
C TRP A 434 3.60 -30.77 -22.94
N ASN A 435 4.37 -31.35 -21.99
CA ASN A 435 4.62 -32.77 -21.89
C ASN A 435 5.02 -33.11 -20.45
N ASP A 436 5.40 -34.35 -20.14
CA ASP A 436 5.70 -34.79 -18.79
C ASP A 436 6.95 -34.11 -18.17
N ALA A 437 7.76 -33.44 -18.98
CA ALA A 437 8.98 -32.77 -18.55
C ALA A 437 8.96 -31.24 -18.66
N PHE A 438 8.04 -30.65 -19.42
CA PHE A 438 8.09 -29.20 -19.73
C PHE A 438 6.75 -28.52 -19.49
N SER A 439 6.79 -27.44 -18.70
CA SER A 439 5.66 -26.57 -18.43
C SER A 439 6.03 -25.09 -18.61
N THR A 440 5.03 -24.26 -18.84
CA THR A 440 5.18 -22.79 -18.96
C THR A 440 4.04 -22.05 -18.26
N GLU A 441 4.32 -20.82 -17.85
CA GLU A 441 3.33 -19.86 -17.36
C GLU A 441 3.50 -18.54 -18.12
N ILE A 442 2.37 -17.99 -18.54
CA ILE A 442 2.24 -16.62 -19.01
C ILE A 442 1.30 -15.91 -18.05
N PHE A 443 1.75 -14.80 -17.51
CA PHE A 443 0.99 -14.01 -16.56
C PHE A 443 1.02 -12.54 -17.01
N TYR A 444 -0.14 -11.88 -17.00
CA TYR A 444 -0.27 -10.45 -17.29
C TYR A 444 -1.22 -9.83 -16.28
N ASN A 445 -0.82 -8.67 -15.75
CA ASN A 445 -1.64 -7.85 -14.87
C ASN A 445 -1.59 -6.38 -15.31
N THR A 446 -2.68 -5.68 -15.12
CA THR A 446 -2.74 -4.21 -15.14
C THR A 446 -3.40 -3.75 -13.85
N SER A 447 -2.86 -2.68 -13.27
CA SER A 447 -3.33 -2.10 -12.02
C SER A 447 -3.35 -0.58 -12.14
N GLU A 448 -4.46 0.03 -11.73
CA GLU A 448 -4.64 1.47 -11.63
C GLU A 448 -4.96 1.82 -10.18
N MET A 449 -4.17 2.73 -9.58
CA MET A 449 -4.35 3.19 -8.22
C MET A 449 -4.43 4.72 -8.18
N ASN A 450 -5.45 5.25 -7.52
CA ASN A 450 -5.64 6.66 -7.25
C ASN A 450 -5.71 6.89 -5.74
N ASP A 451 -4.71 7.55 -5.17
CA ASP A 451 -4.70 8.02 -3.78
C ASP A 451 -5.09 9.49 -3.76
N SER A 452 -6.07 9.83 -2.95
CA SER A 452 -6.58 11.19 -2.82
C SER A 452 -6.51 11.68 -1.39
N GLN A 453 -6.12 12.96 -1.24
CA GLN A 453 -6.21 13.68 0.01
C GLN A 453 -7.03 14.95 -0.25
N VAL A 454 -8.23 15.03 0.32
CA VAL A 454 -9.20 16.05 -0.03
C VAL A 454 -9.70 16.74 1.24
N THR A 455 -9.46 18.05 1.38
CA THR A 455 -9.99 18.85 2.48
C THR A 455 -11.52 18.76 2.54
N VAL A 456 -12.09 18.76 3.73
CA VAL A 456 -13.54 18.71 3.98
C VAL A 456 -14.19 20.03 3.57
N GLY A 457 -13.53 21.13 3.90
CA GLY A 457 -14.00 22.46 3.60
C GLY A 457 -13.78 22.91 2.15
N PRO A 458 -14.23 24.14 1.82
CA PRO A 458 -13.98 24.77 0.53
C PRO A 458 -12.47 24.91 0.25
N LYS A 459 -12.04 24.54 -0.96
CA LYS A 459 -10.63 24.62 -1.38
C LYS A 459 -10.19 26.02 -1.82
N ASP A 460 -11.11 26.97 -1.94
CA ASP A 460 -10.86 28.34 -2.39
C ASP A 460 -10.52 29.30 -1.26
N PHE A 461 -10.35 28.78 -0.03
CA PHE A 461 -9.89 29.54 1.12
C PHE A 461 -8.61 28.88 1.68
N GLY A 462 -7.53 29.68 1.78
CA GLY A 462 -6.23 29.22 2.22
C GLY A 462 -6.19 28.85 3.70
N ASP A 463 -5.05 28.33 4.13
CA ASP A 463 -4.80 27.94 5.52
C ASP A 463 -4.57 29.15 6.42
N MET A 464 -5.27 29.21 7.55
CA MET A 464 -5.17 30.25 8.57
C MET A 464 -4.72 29.65 9.88
N GLN A 465 -3.56 30.11 10.37
CA GLN A 465 -2.94 29.66 11.61
C GLN A 465 -2.95 30.80 12.64
N ILE A 466 -3.85 30.73 13.61
CA ILE A 466 -4.08 31.79 14.60
C ILE A 466 -3.49 31.37 15.94
N SER A 467 -2.39 31.98 16.35
CA SER A 467 -1.75 31.72 17.63
C SER A 467 -2.54 32.28 18.80
N ILE A 468 -2.59 31.55 19.90
CA ILE A 468 -3.29 31.89 21.13
C ILE A 468 -2.33 31.82 22.33
N GLY A 469 -2.59 32.68 23.35
CA GLY A 469 -1.90 32.61 24.63
C GLY A 469 -0.40 32.84 24.53
N GLY A 470 0.07 33.77 23.70
CA GLY A 470 1.47 34.00 23.44
C GLY A 470 2.14 32.85 22.71
N ARG A 471 1.41 32.22 21.77
CA ARG A 471 1.84 31.06 20.98
C ARG A 471 1.91 29.75 21.78
N THR A 472 1.13 29.64 22.84
CA THR A 472 0.97 28.39 23.59
C THR A 472 0.19 27.36 22.78
N GLY A 473 -0.79 27.79 21.97
CA GLY A 473 -1.55 26.97 21.06
C GLY A 473 -1.82 27.68 19.74
N THR A 474 -2.21 26.91 18.72
CA THR A 474 -2.58 27.41 17.40
C THR A 474 -3.94 26.87 16.99
N VAL A 475 -4.79 27.72 16.45
CA VAL A 475 -6.09 27.38 15.88
C VAL A 475 -5.97 27.42 14.36
N TYR A 476 -6.40 26.33 13.71
CA TYR A 476 -6.33 26.15 12.26
C TYR A 476 -7.74 26.21 11.65
N LEU A 477 -7.86 26.86 10.52
CA LEU A 477 -9.06 26.88 9.68
C LEU A 477 -8.69 27.19 8.21
N GLY A 478 -9.58 26.86 7.30
CA GLY A 478 -9.29 26.94 5.86
C GLY A 478 -8.89 25.58 5.28
N ALA A 479 -8.44 25.56 4.04
CA ALA A 479 -7.92 24.35 3.44
C ALA A 479 -6.50 24.09 3.95
N ASP A 480 -6.28 22.97 4.60
CA ASP A 480 -4.95 22.54 5.06
C ASP A 480 -3.91 22.73 3.95
N ASP A 481 -2.78 23.33 4.29
CA ASP A 481 -1.73 23.74 3.36
C ASP A 481 -1.24 22.59 2.49
N SER A 482 -1.06 21.40 3.11
CA SER A 482 -0.55 20.19 2.48
C SER A 482 -1.59 19.47 1.60
N ARG A 483 -2.88 19.83 1.67
CA ARG A 483 -3.98 19.24 0.87
C ARG A 483 -4.49 20.17 -0.22
N GLN A 484 -3.94 21.37 -0.33
CA GLN A 484 -4.35 22.33 -1.36
C GLN A 484 -4.07 21.80 -2.77
N ALA A 485 -2.88 21.24 -3.01
CA ALA A 485 -2.58 20.47 -4.22
C ALA A 485 -1.84 19.18 -3.88
N ASN A 486 -2.61 18.12 -3.64
CA ASN A 486 -2.10 16.80 -3.27
C ASN A 486 -2.89 15.71 -4.01
N LYS A 487 -2.19 14.92 -4.82
CA LYS A 487 -2.75 13.77 -5.54
C LYS A 487 -1.63 12.83 -5.94
N LEU A 488 -1.86 11.54 -5.74
CA LEU A 488 -0.99 10.47 -6.23
C LEU A 488 -1.81 9.51 -7.10
N SER A 489 -1.29 9.14 -8.27
CA SER A 489 -1.79 8.00 -9.03
C SER A 489 -0.64 7.15 -9.56
N THR A 490 -0.86 5.84 -9.63
CA THR A 490 0.09 4.90 -10.20
C THR A 490 -0.63 3.94 -11.12
N ASP A 491 -0.16 3.86 -12.37
CA ASP A 491 -0.60 2.87 -13.34
C ASP A 491 0.52 1.86 -13.54
N SER A 492 0.22 0.57 -13.41
CA SER A 492 1.23 -0.46 -13.63
C SER A 492 0.78 -1.52 -14.60
N ASN A 493 1.73 -1.96 -15.43
CA ASN A 493 1.60 -3.08 -16.34
C ASN A 493 2.65 -4.13 -16.03
N TYR A 494 2.22 -5.37 -15.94
CA TYR A 494 3.02 -6.45 -15.41
C TYR A 494 2.88 -7.72 -16.26
N LEU A 495 3.99 -8.28 -16.77
CA LEU A 495 4.01 -9.52 -17.54
C LEU A 495 5.13 -10.45 -17.09
N LYS A 496 4.85 -11.74 -16.83
CA LYS A 496 5.83 -12.81 -16.58
C LYS A 496 5.73 -13.89 -17.66
N LEU A 497 6.88 -14.33 -18.11
CA LEU A 497 7.05 -15.50 -18.94
C LEU A 497 7.99 -16.46 -18.22
N SER A 498 7.53 -17.62 -17.80
CA SER A 498 8.36 -18.61 -17.12
C SER A 498 8.17 -20.00 -17.66
N GLY A 499 9.19 -20.81 -17.53
CA GLY A 499 9.19 -22.23 -17.90
C GLY A 499 9.95 -23.08 -16.91
N GLN A 500 9.53 -24.33 -16.75
CA GLN A 500 10.19 -25.34 -15.93
C GLN A 500 10.44 -26.58 -16.77
N TYR A 501 11.63 -27.18 -16.62
CA TYR A 501 12.04 -28.39 -17.33
C TYR A 501 12.64 -29.42 -16.39
N LEU A 502 12.02 -30.61 -16.32
CA LEU A 502 12.51 -31.76 -15.57
C LEU A 502 13.57 -32.52 -16.39
N ALA A 503 14.81 -32.51 -15.92
CA ALA A 503 15.95 -33.18 -16.55
C ALA A 503 16.58 -34.22 -15.58
N GLY A 504 16.05 -35.42 -15.55
CA GLY A 504 16.45 -36.44 -14.54
C GLY A 504 15.98 -36.05 -13.15
N ASP A 505 16.89 -35.79 -12.23
CA ASP A 505 16.60 -35.32 -10.87
C ASP A 505 16.67 -33.79 -10.73
N HIS A 506 16.96 -33.07 -11.82
CA HIS A 506 17.03 -31.62 -11.87
C HIS A 506 15.70 -31.01 -12.33
N VAL A 507 15.27 -29.93 -11.68
CA VAL A 507 14.19 -29.05 -12.13
C VAL A 507 14.81 -27.70 -12.49
N ILE A 508 14.93 -27.46 -13.79
CA ILE A 508 15.47 -26.20 -14.29
C ILE A 508 14.32 -25.23 -14.53
N SER A 509 14.34 -24.10 -13.83
CA SER A 509 13.38 -22.99 -14.01
C SER A 509 14.08 -21.82 -14.65
N ALA A 510 13.42 -21.15 -15.60
CA ALA A 510 13.92 -19.93 -16.20
C ALA A 510 12.75 -19.00 -16.56
N GLY A 511 12.98 -17.72 -16.52
CA GLY A 511 11.94 -16.76 -16.85
C GLY A 511 12.47 -15.36 -17.11
N TYR A 512 11.57 -14.56 -17.58
CA TYR A 512 11.73 -13.14 -17.81
C TYR A 512 10.53 -12.39 -17.27
N ASP A 513 10.82 -11.34 -16.55
CA ASP A 513 9.89 -10.49 -15.86
C ASP A 513 10.07 -9.02 -16.28
N ARG A 514 8.96 -8.22 -16.38
CA ARG A 514 8.99 -6.76 -16.56
C ARG A 514 7.83 -6.09 -15.83
N GLU A 515 8.09 -5.10 -15.06
CA GLU A 515 7.10 -4.20 -14.45
C GLU A 515 7.30 -2.80 -14.99
N GLU A 516 6.27 -2.21 -15.58
CA GLU A 516 6.21 -0.81 -15.97
C GLU A 516 5.29 -0.08 -15.02
N ILE A 517 5.80 0.95 -14.40
CA ILE A 517 5.06 1.79 -13.45
C ILE A 517 5.11 3.24 -13.94
N GLU A 518 3.96 3.82 -14.20
CA GLU A 518 3.77 5.25 -14.42
C GLU A 518 3.30 5.89 -13.11
N ILE A 519 3.98 6.95 -12.68
CA ILE A 519 3.71 7.65 -11.43
C ILE A 519 3.43 9.10 -11.73
N PHE A 520 2.26 9.55 -11.27
CA PHE A 520 1.91 10.96 -11.20
C PHE A 520 1.76 11.35 -9.73
N ASN A 521 2.63 12.23 -9.24
CA ASN A 521 2.57 12.75 -7.89
C ASN A 521 2.63 14.28 -7.89
N ILE A 522 1.60 14.92 -7.35
CA ILE A 522 1.59 16.34 -7.05
C ILE A 522 1.49 16.57 -5.56
N PHE A 523 2.43 17.30 -5.01
CA PHE A 523 2.45 17.77 -3.63
C PHE A 523 3.02 19.18 -3.61
N VAL A 524 2.13 20.17 -3.64
CA VAL A 524 2.49 21.59 -3.60
C VAL A 524 1.73 22.26 -2.46
N GLN A 525 2.45 22.54 -1.40
CA GLN A 525 1.90 23.21 -0.23
C GLN A 525 1.59 24.68 -0.54
N HIS A 526 0.67 25.27 0.23
CA HIS A 526 0.28 26.68 0.17
C HIS A 526 -0.17 27.17 -1.22
N SER A 527 -0.66 26.27 -2.07
CA SER A 527 -0.85 26.55 -3.50
C SER A 527 -2.21 27.18 -3.85
N ASN A 528 -3.19 27.05 -2.95
CA ASN A 528 -4.55 27.50 -3.22
C ASN A 528 -5.03 28.44 -2.10
N GLY A 529 -4.83 29.73 -2.30
CA GLY A 529 -5.12 30.78 -1.32
C GLY A 529 -3.96 31.08 -0.35
N GLY A 530 -2.91 30.25 -0.33
CA GLY A 530 -1.74 30.42 0.55
C GLY A 530 -1.92 29.88 1.97
N GLU A 531 -0.93 30.16 2.83
CA GLU A 531 -0.98 29.99 4.27
C GLU A 531 -0.66 31.31 4.96
N TYR A 532 -1.35 31.59 6.07
CA TYR A 532 -1.29 32.88 6.77
C TYR A 532 -1.13 32.66 8.28
N ASP A 533 0.04 33.00 8.82
CA ASP A 533 0.31 32.98 10.26
C ASP A 533 -0.13 34.28 10.93
N TYR A 534 -0.88 34.19 11.99
CA TYR A 534 -1.29 35.32 12.85
C TYR A 534 -0.67 35.11 14.24
N PHE A 535 0.51 35.68 14.46
CA PHE A 535 1.24 35.50 15.70
C PHE A 535 0.64 36.27 16.86
N ASP A 536 0.61 35.66 18.04
CA ASP A 536 0.20 36.31 19.29
C ASP A 536 1.44 36.87 20.02
N ASP A 537 1.53 38.17 20.10
CA ASP A 537 2.59 38.90 20.81
C ASP A 537 2.10 39.51 22.13
N SER A 538 0.85 39.25 22.54
CA SER A 538 0.21 39.84 23.73
C SER A 538 0.61 39.17 25.06
N ALA A 539 1.48 38.16 25.00
CA ALA A 539 1.94 37.45 26.22
C ALA A 539 2.64 38.40 27.18
N GLY A 540 2.09 38.50 28.40
CA GLY A 540 2.65 39.38 29.43
C GLY A 540 2.14 40.79 29.39
N ASP A 541 1.21 41.14 28.49
CA ASP A 541 0.51 42.44 28.50
C ASP A 541 -0.26 42.63 29.81
N ASP A 542 -0.44 43.88 30.21
CA ASP A 542 -1.26 44.23 31.37
C ASP A 542 -2.73 43.83 31.13
N PRO A 543 -3.42 43.28 32.14
CA PRO A 543 -4.83 42.87 32.02
C PRO A 543 -5.77 44.02 31.50
N ASN A 544 -5.42 45.26 31.71
CA ASN A 544 -6.18 46.40 31.22
C ASN A 544 -6.16 46.51 29.70
N CYS A 545 -5.21 45.88 29.03
CA CYS A 545 -5.15 45.78 27.58
C CYS A 545 -6.38 45.06 26.97
N ALA A 546 -7.03 44.21 27.74
CA ALA A 546 -8.28 43.56 27.31
C ALA A 546 -9.42 44.51 27.00
N SER A 547 -9.35 45.77 27.45
CA SER A 547 -10.34 46.78 27.15
C SER A 547 -10.17 47.46 25.77
N LEU A 548 -9.03 47.26 25.09
CA LEU A 548 -8.74 47.81 23.80
C LEU A 548 -9.29 46.96 22.66
N THR A 549 -9.74 47.64 21.59
CA THR A 549 -10.05 46.96 20.32
C THR A 549 -8.76 46.58 19.57
N ALA A 550 -8.82 45.64 18.63
CA ALA A 550 -7.73 45.29 17.75
C ALA A 550 -7.10 46.52 17.07
N GLN A 551 -7.92 47.42 16.58
CA GLN A 551 -7.46 48.69 15.93
C GLN A 551 -6.69 49.59 16.91
N GLN A 552 -7.14 49.71 18.17
CA GLN A 552 -6.45 50.51 19.17
C GLN A 552 -5.11 49.92 19.57
N ARG A 553 -5.01 48.59 19.67
CA ARG A 553 -3.73 47.92 19.89
C ARG A 553 -2.78 48.11 18.73
N PHE A 554 -3.27 47.97 17.52
CA PHE A 554 -2.48 48.26 16.31
C PHE A 554 -1.95 49.68 16.25
N GLU A 555 -2.73 50.68 16.70
CA GLU A 555 -2.31 52.08 16.79
C GLU A 555 -1.36 52.39 17.94
N GLY A 556 -1.01 51.38 18.75
CA GLY A 556 -0.11 51.52 19.88
C GLY A 556 -0.72 52.27 21.07
N THR A 557 -2.06 52.17 21.24
CA THR A 557 -2.74 52.78 22.39
C THR A 557 -2.19 52.19 23.70
N THR A 558 -1.84 53.06 24.62
CA THR A 558 -1.37 52.67 25.95
C THR A 558 -2.51 52.67 26.98
N VAL A 559 -2.40 51.82 28.00
CA VAL A 559 -3.34 51.75 29.12
C VAL A 559 -2.60 52.02 30.42
N PRO A 560 -3.29 52.51 31.47
CA PRO A 560 -2.72 52.52 32.81
C PRO A 560 -2.37 51.11 33.23
N ASP A 561 -1.21 50.95 33.93
CA ASP A 561 -0.88 49.67 34.49
C ASP A 561 -1.81 49.26 35.65
N SER A 562 -1.77 48.02 36.05
CA SER A 562 -2.59 47.48 37.16
C SER A 562 -2.29 48.13 38.52
N ASP A 563 -1.15 48.85 38.65
CA ASP A 563 -0.73 49.59 39.82
C ASP A 563 -1.19 51.05 39.77
N GLY A 564 -1.91 51.47 38.70
CA GLY A 564 -2.51 52.79 38.54
C GLY A 564 -1.58 53.87 37.97
N ASN A 565 -0.43 53.49 37.38
CA ASN A 565 0.40 54.42 36.64
C ASN A 565 -0.24 54.75 35.29
N PRO A 566 -0.46 56.00 34.96
CA PRO A 566 -1.09 56.34 33.68
C PRO A 566 -0.12 56.14 32.50
N ASP A 567 -0.67 55.64 31.39
CA ASP A 567 -0.08 55.56 30.06
C ASP A 567 1.27 54.83 29.95
N ASN A 568 1.51 53.77 30.77
CA ASN A 568 2.82 53.18 30.90
C ASN A 568 2.99 51.81 30.20
N ASN A 569 1.88 51.16 29.77
CA ASN A 569 1.91 49.86 29.10
C ASN A 569 1.46 49.98 27.64
N THR A 570 2.34 49.55 26.73
CA THR A 570 1.96 49.31 25.34
C THR A 570 1.29 47.93 25.26
N CYS A 571 0.13 47.88 24.66
CA CYS A 571 -0.60 46.62 24.44
C CYS A 571 -0.23 46.08 23.06
N ASN A 572 0.28 44.85 23.04
CA ASN A 572 0.65 44.17 21.82
C ASN A 572 -0.58 43.53 21.16
N MET A 573 -0.48 43.24 19.88
CA MET A 573 -1.55 42.54 19.15
C MET A 573 -1.54 41.04 19.48
N SER A 574 -2.70 40.48 19.76
CA SER A 574 -2.90 39.05 19.80
C SER A 574 -3.04 38.46 18.37
N GLY A 575 -2.99 37.15 18.24
CA GLY A 575 -3.26 36.46 16.98
C GLY A 575 -4.70 36.76 16.48
N ILE A 576 -5.67 36.81 17.40
CA ILE A 576 -7.07 37.16 17.07
C ILE A 576 -7.20 38.63 16.59
N ASP A 577 -6.50 39.60 17.20
CA ASP A 577 -6.50 40.96 16.75
C ASP A 577 -5.97 41.09 15.31
N ARG A 578 -4.89 40.37 15.01
CA ARG A 578 -4.31 40.31 13.67
C ARG A 578 -5.28 39.68 12.67
N TRP A 579 -5.96 38.62 13.08
CA TRP A 579 -7.00 37.93 12.30
C TRP A 579 -8.17 38.88 11.98
N GLU A 580 -8.69 39.59 13.00
CA GLU A 580 -9.76 40.57 12.82
C GLU A 580 -9.40 41.69 11.84
N LEU A 581 -8.15 42.16 11.85
CA LEU A 581 -7.67 43.22 11.00
C LEU A 581 -7.14 42.77 9.62
N GLY A 582 -7.13 41.46 9.35
CA GLY A 582 -6.54 40.88 8.13
C GLY A 582 -5.05 41.19 7.99
N ARG A 583 -4.30 41.13 9.10
CA ARG A 583 -2.86 41.46 9.19
C ARG A 583 -2.00 40.29 9.59
N PRO A 584 -1.75 39.34 8.69
CA PRO A 584 -0.88 38.18 8.98
C PRO A 584 0.56 38.65 9.28
N SER A 585 1.22 37.91 10.13
CA SER A 585 2.64 38.07 10.51
C SER A 585 3.57 37.43 9.48
N ARG A 586 3.10 36.37 8.82
CA ARG A 586 3.83 35.64 7.79
C ARG A 586 2.84 35.11 6.75
N ILE A 587 3.29 34.99 5.51
CA ILE A 587 2.49 34.44 4.42
C ILE A 587 3.39 33.52 3.60
N TYR A 588 2.89 32.31 3.34
CA TYR A 588 3.52 31.35 2.43
C TYR A 588 2.68 31.19 1.17
N TYR A 589 3.36 30.96 0.07
CA TYR A 589 2.74 30.65 -1.21
C TYR A 589 3.63 29.72 -2.03
N GLY A 590 3.05 28.68 -2.60
CA GLY A 590 3.73 27.71 -3.46
C GLY A 590 2.95 27.45 -4.73
N SER A 591 3.65 27.25 -5.86
CA SER A 591 3.02 26.87 -7.12
C SER A 591 4.06 26.36 -8.12
N GLY A 592 3.63 26.08 -9.35
CA GLY A 592 4.55 25.72 -10.44
C GLY A 592 5.44 26.88 -10.85
N GLY A 593 6.77 26.71 -10.71
CA GLY A 593 7.76 27.73 -11.04
C GLY A 593 7.69 28.19 -12.49
N GLY A 594 7.71 29.50 -12.71
CA GLY A 594 7.60 30.11 -14.02
C GLY A 594 6.20 30.10 -14.65
N THR A 595 5.26 29.30 -14.13
CA THR A 595 3.91 29.12 -14.69
C THR A 595 2.79 29.59 -13.76
N ASN A 596 3.01 29.49 -12.46
CA ASN A 596 2.00 29.69 -11.42
C ASN A 596 0.80 28.71 -11.56
N ASP A 597 1.04 27.52 -12.12
CA ASP A 597 0.10 26.41 -12.13
C ASP A 597 0.67 25.27 -11.29
N PRO A 598 0.05 24.88 -10.15
CA PRO A 598 0.58 23.82 -9.30
C PRO A 598 0.64 22.46 -10.00
N ASN A 599 -0.14 22.20 -11.06
CA ASN A 599 -0.06 20.96 -11.82
C ASN A 599 1.27 20.80 -12.58
N GLU A 600 1.91 21.92 -12.95
CA GLU A 600 3.22 21.88 -13.61
C GLU A 600 4.36 21.50 -12.65
N ALA A 601 4.09 21.45 -11.34
CA ALA A 601 5.03 20.99 -10.32
C ALA A 601 4.89 19.47 -10.02
N ALA A 602 4.02 18.78 -10.74
CA ALA A 602 3.85 17.34 -10.56
C ALA A 602 5.07 16.56 -11.02
N ALA A 603 5.51 15.60 -10.22
CA ALA A 603 6.41 14.55 -10.65
C ALA A 603 5.61 13.56 -11.53
N ASN A 604 5.97 13.48 -12.81
CA ASN A 604 5.38 12.56 -13.76
C ASN A 604 6.49 11.80 -14.47
N PHE A 605 6.60 10.50 -14.22
CA PHE A 605 7.66 9.66 -14.76
C PHE A 605 7.27 8.19 -14.85
N THR A 606 7.90 7.49 -15.77
CA THR A 606 7.76 6.05 -15.97
C THR A 606 9.05 5.32 -15.65
N ASN A 607 8.97 4.33 -14.79
CA ASN A 607 10.06 3.41 -14.49
C ASN A 607 9.72 1.99 -14.95
N VAL A 608 10.66 1.32 -15.55
CA VAL A 608 10.51 -0.08 -15.97
C VAL A 608 11.58 -0.93 -15.31
N LEU A 609 11.15 -1.86 -14.47
CA LEU A 609 12.03 -2.90 -13.90
C LEU A 609 11.95 -4.16 -14.76
N ASN A 610 13.07 -4.62 -15.25
CA ASN A 610 13.22 -5.87 -16.00
C ASN A 610 14.00 -6.88 -15.18
N ALA A 611 13.71 -8.18 -15.33
CA ALA A 611 14.48 -9.24 -14.71
C ALA A 611 14.58 -10.49 -15.59
N LEU A 612 15.76 -11.08 -15.64
CA LEU A 612 16.01 -12.40 -16.20
C LEU A 612 16.49 -13.32 -15.10
N TYR A 613 16.00 -14.55 -15.07
CA TYR A 613 16.43 -15.51 -14.08
C TYR A 613 16.53 -16.93 -14.60
N ILE A 614 17.40 -17.70 -13.95
CA ILE A 614 17.55 -19.14 -14.12
C ILE A 614 17.88 -19.79 -12.78
N GLN A 615 17.29 -20.96 -12.54
CA GLN A 615 17.49 -21.75 -11.33
C GLN A 615 17.55 -23.22 -11.66
N ASP A 616 18.37 -23.96 -10.93
CA ASP A 616 18.39 -25.41 -10.90
C ASP A 616 18.08 -25.88 -9.47
N GLU A 617 17.10 -26.75 -9.36
CA GLU A 617 16.75 -27.45 -8.14
C GLU A 617 17.04 -28.93 -8.34
N ILE A 618 17.87 -29.50 -7.49
CA ILE A 618 18.21 -30.94 -7.52
C ILE A 618 17.81 -31.62 -6.21
N PHE A 619 17.10 -32.73 -6.32
CA PHE A 619 16.78 -33.57 -5.20
C PHE A 619 17.73 -34.77 -5.15
N ILE A 620 18.40 -34.94 -4.02
CA ILE A 620 19.38 -36.03 -3.77
C ILE A 620 18.74 -37.04 -2.83
N ASP A 621 18.01 -38.01 -3.38
CA ASP A 621 17.15 -38.94 -2.64
C ASP A 621 17.82 -39.66 -1.47
N HIS A 622 19.02 -40.20 -1.69
CA HIS A 622 19.70 -41.04 -0.64
C HIS A 622 20.16 -40.20 0.56
N LEU A 623 19.98 -38.89 0.50
CA LEU A 623 20.25 -37.94 1.57
C LEU A 623 18.99 -37.20 2.04
N ASP A 624 17.85 -37.36 1.36
CA ASP A 624 16.64 -36.59 1.53
C ASP A 624 16.95 -35.06 1.54
N LEU A 625 17.73 -34.63 0.52
CA LEU A 625 18.29 -33.30 0.42
C LEU A 625 17.90 -32.66 -0.89
N THR A 626 17.22 -31.51 -0.82
CA THR A 626 16.99 -30.59 -1.93
C THR A 626 18.06 -29.48 -1.91
N LEU A 627 18.70 -29.23 -3.05
CA LEU A 627 19.59 -28.09 -3.27
C LEU A 627 19.02 -27.20 -4.36
N THR A 628 18.97 -25.89 -4.08
CA THR A 628 18.52 -24.87 -5.03
C THR A 628 19.66 -23.90 -5.29
N ALA A 629 19.96 -23.65 -6.56
CA ALA A 629 20.96 -22.64 -6.97
C ALA A 629 20.43 -21.82 -8.13
N GLY A 630 20.42 -20.50 -8.00
CA GLY A 630 19.88 -19.63 -9.02
C GLY A 630 20.57 -18.29 -9.13
N LEU A 631 20.31 -17.65 -10.25
CA LEU A 631 20.80 -16.32 -10.58
C LEU A 631 19.65 -15.50 -11.12
N ARG A 632 19.44 -14.30 -10.57
CA ARG A 632 18.51 -13.29 -11.06
C ARG A 632 19.27 -12.02 -11.39
N TYR A 633 19.01 -11.44 -12.55
CA TYR A 633 19.57 -10.16 -12.99
C TYR A 633 18.44 -9.18 -13.24
N GLU A 634 18.45 -8.09 -12.48
CA GLU A 634 17.47 -7.01 -12.55
C GLU A 634 18.11 -5.76 -13.10
N TRP A 635 17.39 -5.00 -13.95
CA TRP A 635 17.84 -3.70 -14.43
C TRP A 635 16.64 -2.76 -14.65
N PHE A 636 16.89 -1.48 -14.38
CA PHE A 636 15.93 -0.43 -14.65
C PHE A 636 16.13 0.19 -16.02
N THR A 637 15.01 0.62 -16.64
CA THR A 637 15.01 1.53 -17.79
C THR A 637 14.04 2.67 -17.48
N SER A 638 14.46 3.91 -17.77
CA SER A 638 13.64 5.11 -17.58
C SER A 638 14.12 6.18 -18.55
N ASP A 639 13.23 6.65 -19.42
CA ASP A 639 13.53 7.72 -20.38
C ASP A 639 13.30 9.12 -19.77
N ASP A 640 12.52 9.21 -18.70
CA ASP A 640 12.15 10.46 -18.04
C ASP A 640 13.27 10.97 -17.12
N ARG A 641 13.36 12.31 -17.00
CA ARG A 641 14.38 12.97 -16.20
C ARG A 641 13.78 14.17 -15.47
N PRO A 642 14.28 14.50 -14.25
CA PRO A 642 13.97 15.77 -13.59
C PRO A 642 14.33 16.98 -14.48
N VAL A 643 13.71 18.10 -14.22
CA VAL A 643 14.03 19.34 -14.95
C VAL A 643 15.44 19.79 -14.61
N TYR A 644 16.23 20.09 -15.64
CA TYR A 644 17.63 20.49 -15.49
C TYR A 644 17.74 21.88 -14.86
N ASN A 645 18.48 21.97 -13.76
CA ASN A 645 18.79 23.20 -13.05
C ASN A 645 20.21 23.68 -13.37
N GLN A 646 20.32 24.76 -14.17
CA GLN A 646 21.59 25.32 -14.57
C GLN A 646 22.35 25.94 -13.40
N THR A 647 21.63 26.66 -12.51
CA THR A 647 22.22 27.32 -11.33
C THR A 647 22.88 26.31 -10.41
N PHE A 648 22.16 25.21 -10.11
CA PHE A 648 22.73 24.10 -9.33
C PHE A 648 23.96 23.49 -10.00
N THR A 649 23.90 23.23 -11.30
CA THR A 649 25.00 22.63 -12.04
C THR A 649 26.25 23.51 -12.05
N ASP A 650 26.09 24.80 -12.23
CA ASP A 650 27.20 25.77 -12.21
C ASP A 650 27.83 25.90 -10.83
N ALA A 651 27.01 25.81 -9.75
CA ALA A 651 27.47 25.88 -8.38
C ALA A 651 28.19 24.58 -7.92
N ASN A 652 27.73 23.40 -8.36
CA ASN A 652 28.16 22.11 -7.83
C ASN A 652 29.04 21.29 -8.79
N GLY A 653 29.05 21.62 -10.08
CA GLY A 653 29.90 20.96 -11.08
C GLY A 653 29.37 19.62 -11.59
N PHE A 654 28.13 19.26 -11.29
CA PHE A 654 27.41 18.10 -11.84
C PHE A 654 25.92 18.43 -12.00
N ALA A 655 25.21 17.71 -12.88
CA ALA A 655 23.81 17.95 -13.18
C ALA A 655 22.87 17.30 -12.14
N ASN A 656 21.68 17.88 -11.91
CA ASN A 656 20.65 17.36 -11.03
C ASN A 656 19.70 16.37 -11.73
N ASP A 657 19.77 16.20 -13.05
CA ASP A 657 18.83 15.48 -13.90
C ASP A 657 19.15 13.98 -14.07
N ALA A 658 19.89 13.38 -13.14
CA ALA A 658 20.11 11.95 -13.13
C ALA A 658 18.80 11.19 -12.89
N ASN A 659 18.63 10.04 -13.53
CA ASN A 659 17.54 9.10 -13.32
C ASN A 659 18.11 7.71 -13.00
N ILE A 660 17.24 6.70 -12.87
CA ILE A 660 17.62 5.31 -12.54
C ILE A 660 17.88 4.45 -13.80
N ASP A 661 17.91 5.02 -14.99
CA ASP A 661 18.18 4.27 -16.23
C ASP A 661 19.54 3.57 -16.16
N GLY A 662 19.57 2.27 -16.46
CA GLY A 662 20.77 1.45 -16.43
C GLY A 662 21.25 1.01 -15.04
N VAL A 663 20.57 1.36 -13.97
CA VAL A 663 20.83 0.77 -12.64
C VAL A 663 20.50 -0.71 -12.68
N ASP A 664 21.44 -1.57 -12.28
CA ASP A 664 21.29 -3.02 -12.36
C ASP A 664 21.76 -3.76 -11.09
N LEU A 665 21.21 -4.96 -10.87
CA LEU A 665 21.52 -5.82 -9.75
C LEU A 665 21.70 -7.28 -10.23
N LEU A 666 22.78 -7.91 -9.82
CA LEU A 666 22.99 -9.34 -9.98
C LEU A 666 22.78 -10.04 -8.67
N LEU A 667 21.79 -10.90 -8.59
CA LEU A 667 21.23 -11.48 -7.35
C LEU A 667 21.41 -13.01 -7.32
N PRO A 668 22.61 -13.54 -6.99
CA PRO A 668 22.82 -14.96 -6.81
C PRO A 668 22.14 -15.46 -5.55
N ARG A 669 21.55 -16.66 -5.62
CA ARG A 669 20.90 -17.32 -4.51
C ARG A 669 21.25 -18.80 -4.47
N PHE A 670 21.41 -19.31 -3.25
CA PHE A 670 21.64 -20.71 -2.97
C PHE A 670 20.85 -21.12 -1.73
N GLY A 671 20.11 -22.20 -1.82
CA GLY A 671 19.33 -22.77 -0.72
C GLY A 671 19.50 -24.27 -0.61
N PHE A 672 19.20 -24.80 0.56
CA PHE A 672 19.09 -26.23 0.79
C PHE A 672 17.97 -26.54 1.79
N ASN A 673 17.37 -27.70 1.61
CA ASN A 673 16.41 -28.28 2.55
C ASN A 673 16.80 -29.76 2.74
N TRP A 674 17.13 -30.15 3.97
CA TRP A 674 17.66 -31.48 4.31
C TRP A 674 16.85 -32.14 5.41
N GLU A 675 16.21 -33.23 5.09
CA GLU A 675 15.60 -34.14 6.07
C GLU A 675 16.65 -35.04 6.69
N ALA A 676 17.38 -34.49 7.66
CA ALA A 676 18.48 -35.21 8.30
C ALA A 676 18.00 -36.46 9.07
N LYS A 677 16.74 -36.50 9.48
CA LYS A 677 16.01 -37.62 10.15
C LYS A 677 14.51 -37.36 10.01
N ASP A 678 13.69 -38.42 10.20
CA ASP A 678 12.21 -38.39 10.19
C ASP A 678 11.59 -37.27 11.07
N ASN A 679 12.32 -36.72 12.02
CA ASN A 679 11.89 -35.65 12.93
C ASN A 679 12.85 -34.45 12.99
N LEU A 680 13.76 -34.32 12.04
CA LEU A 680 14.74 -33.26 12.00
C LEU A 680 14.96 -32.75 10.56
N THR A 681 14.40 -31.63 10.24
CA THR A 681 14.68 -30.90 8.99
C THR A 681 15.67 -29.78 9.27
N VAL A 682 16.70 -29.68 8.44
CA VAL A 682 17.68 -28.57 8.44
C VAL A 682 17.60 -27.85 7.12
N ARG A 683 17.26 -26.57 7.15
CA ARG A 683 17.16 -25.75 5.95
C ARG A 683 17.89 -24.42 6.12
N GLY A 684 18.34 -23.85 5.01
CA GLY A 684 19.06 -22.59 5.01
C GLY A 684 19.64 -22.25 3.65
N GLY A 685 20.39 -21.16 3.62
CA GLY A 685 21.02 -20.70 2.36
C GLY A 685 21.70 -19.37 2.54
N PHE A 686 22.08 -18.81 1.41
CA PHE A 686 22.57 -17.45 1.29
C PHE A 686 22.14 -16.86 -0.04
N GLY A 687 21.95 -15.53 -0.09
CA GLY A 687 21.55 -14.87 -1.32
C GLY A 687 21.64 -13.35 -1.25
N MET A 688 21.56 -12.75 -2.40
CA MET A 688 21.37 -11.31 -2.56
C MET A 688 19.93 -11.04 -2.98
N PHE A 689 19.34 -10.01 -2.39
CA PHE A 689 17.94 -9.62 -2.61
C PHE A 689 17.89 -8.14 -2.92
N GLY A 690 17.05 -7.75 -3.86
CA GLY A 690 16.74 -6.37 -4.24
C GLY A 690 15.25 -6.11 -4.15
N GLY A 691 14.87 -4.87 -3.86
CA GLY A 691 13.48 -4.45 -3.79
C GLY A 691 13.16 -3.56 -2.60
N GLY A 692 11.88 -3.16 -2.51
CA GLY A 692 11.44 -2.14 -1.56
C GLY A 692 11.98 -0.77 -1.95
N ASN A 693 11.96 -0.44 -3.24
CA ASN A 693 12.43 0.83 -3.79
C ASN A 693 11.29 1.86 -3.73
N PRO A 694 11.21 2.71 -2.72
CA PRO A 694 10.13 3.69 -2.63
C PRO A 694 10.32 4.76 -3.70
N ASN A 695 9.37 4.82 -4.64
CA ASN A 695 9.40 5.80 -5.73
C ASN A 695 9.23 7.25 -5.26
N VAL A 696 8.83 7.46 -4.01
CA VAL A 696 8.82 8.78 -3.38
C VAL A 696 10.20 9.44 -3.37
N TRP A 697 11.27 8.66 -3.22
CA TRP A 697 12.64 9.20 -3.29
C TRP A 697 13.00 9.68 -4.70
N ILE A 698 12.50 8.98 -5.71
CA ILE A 698 12.65 9.38 -7.11
C ILE A 698 11.78 10.62 -7.38
N SER A 699 10.49 10.58 -6.97
CA SER A 699 9.56 11.69 -7.10
C SER A 699 10.08 12.99 -6.49
N ASN A 700 10.77 12.90 -5.34
CA ASN A 700 11.39 14.07 -4.73
C ASN A 700 12.47 14.74 -5.60
N ALA A 701 13.14 13.99 -6.46
CA ALA A 701 14.10 14.59 -7.41
C ALA A 701 13.41 15.38 -8.54
N TRP A 702 12.13 15.08 -8.83
CA TRP A 702 11.31 15.84 -9.78
C TRP A 702 10.70 17.07 -9.14
N SER A 703 10.12 16.95 -7.94
CA SER A 703 9.42 18.07 -7.28
C SER A 703 10.35 19.02 -6.53
N ASN A 704 11.53 18.56 -6.09
CA ASN A 704 12.51 19.38 -5.37
C ASN A 704 13.78 19.61 -6.20
N ASP A 705 13.60 19.95 -7.46
CA ASP A 705 14.68 20.29 -8.42
C ASP A 705 15.13 21.76 -8.35
N GLY A 706 14.50 22.55 -7.47
CA GLY A 706 14.74 23.98 -7.31
C GLY A 706 14.05 24.88 -8.35
N LEU A 707 13.22 24.28 -9.22
CA LEU A 707 12.53 24.95 -10.32
C LEU A 707 11.03 24.71 -10.32
N THR A 708 10.62 23.43 -10.40
CA THR A 708 9.24 23.05 -10.69
C THR A 708 8.31 23.34 -9.52
N ASN A 709 8.69 23.03 -8.30
CA ASN A 709 7.94 23.36 -7.09
C ASN A 709 8.56 24.60 -6.44
N ALA A 710 8.01 25.76 -6.73
CA ALA A 710 8.50 27.05 -6.25
C ALA A 710 7.68 27.51 -5.05
N GLN A 711 8.34 27.66 -3.91
CA GLN A 711 7.72 28.15 -2.67
C GLN A 711 8.43 29.41 -2.16
N PHE A 712 7.64 30.42 -1.83
CA PHE A 712 8.13 31.70 -1.33
C PHE A 712 7.41 32.11 -0.06
N THR A 713 8.09 32.94 0.74
CA THR A 713 7.58 33.39 2.03
C THR A 713 7.76 34.88 2.16
N LEU A 714 6.69 35.58 2.52
CA LEU A 714 6.79 36.93 3.07
C LEU A 714 6.93 36.83 4.58
N SER A 715 8.11 37.16 5.10
CA SER A 715 8.37 37.20 6.54
C SER A 715 9.36 38.27 6.88
N ASN A 716 9.00 39.10 7.84
CA ASN A 716 9.89 40.13 8.43
C ASN A 716 10.44 39.69 9.78
N PHE A 717 10.35 38.42 10.13
CA PHE A 717 10.84 37.87 11.39
C PHE A 717 12.19 37.17 11.20
N SER A 718 13.09 37.34 12.17
CA SER A 718 14.32 36.56 12.26
C SER A 718 14.05 35.27 13.04
N GLY A 719 14.37 34.11 12.46
CA GLY A 719 14.00 32.82 13.06
C GLY A 719 12.49 32.74 13.27
N ALA A 720 12.07 32.08 14.33
CA ALA A 720 10.63 31.90 14.56
C ALA A 720 9.88 33.14 15.07
N ASN A 721 10.51 34.18 15.67
CA ASN A 721 9.75 34.99 16.60
C ASN A 721 10.17 36.44 16.81
N THR A 722 11.13 36.99 16.08
CA THR A 722 11.59 38.36 16.32
C THR A 722 11.53 39.20 15.05
N VAL A 723 10.75 40.29 15.08
CA VAL A 723 10.66 41.21 13.95
C VAL A 723 12.03 41.82 13.64
N LEU A 724 12.41 41.80 12.36
CA LEU A 724 13.67 42.39 11.91
C LEU A 724 13.66 43.92 12.11
N PRO A 725 14.76 44.54 12.54
CA PRO A 725 14.80 45.97 12.85
C PRO A 725 14.35 46.82 11.67
N GLY A 726 13.31 47.64 11.92
CA GLY A 726 12.77 48.57 10.93
C GLY A 726 11.79 47.99 9.90
N GLN A 727 11.45 46.72 10.07
CA GLN A 727 10.42 46.04 9.26
C GLN A 727 9.05 46.09 9.95
N PRO A 728 7.93 46.02 9.22
CA PRO A 728 6.62 45.88 9.83
C PRO A 728 6.47 44.48 10.44
N ASP A 729 5.66 44.39 11.50
CA ASP A 729 5.33 43.13 12.19
C ASP A 729 4.17 42.37 11.56
N SER A 730 3.63 42.89 10.48
CA SER A 730 2.46 42.33 9.76
C SER A 730 2.37 42.87 8.33
N PHE A 731 1.65 42.13 7.51
CA PHE A 731 1.44 42.49 6.10
C PHE A 731 0.01 42.97 5.87
N VAL A 732 -0.17 43.74 4.81
CA VAL A 732 -1.47 44.12 4.26
C VAL A 732 -1.44 43.81 2.77
N LEU A 733 -2.43 43.07 2.30
CA LEU A 733 -2.53 42.78 0.87
C LEU A 733 -2.82 44.03 0.07
N SER A 734 -2.05 44.27 -0.99
CA SER A 734 -2.19 45.43 -1.85
C SER A 734 -3.50 45.34 -2.64
N GLY A 735 -4.09 46.54 -2.92
CA GLY A 735 -5.30 46.62 -3.74
C GLY A 735 -6.60 46.21 -3.04
N GLY A 736 -6.58 46.02 -1.71
CA GLY A 736 -7.77 45.60 -0.94
C GLY A 736 -8.05 44.09 -1.01
N GLY A 737 -7.04 43.28 -1.32
CA GLY A 737 -7.11 41.83 -1.25
C GLY A 737 -7.38 41.33 0.16
N GLN A 738 -8.06 40.21 0.28
CA GLN A 738 -8.44 39.57 1.54
C GLN A 738 -7.59 38.32 1.77
N PRO A 739 -6.88 38.19 2.91
CA PRO A 739 -6.14 36.98 3.23
C PRO A 739 -7.03 35.75 3.12
N GLY A 740 -6.47 34.65 2.62
CA GLY A 740 -7.17 33.39 2.37
C GLY A 740 -7.80 33.26 0.99
N TYR A 741 -8.29 34.39 0.41
CA TYR A 741 -8.82 34.41 -0.97
C TYR A 741 -7.80 34.97 -1.97
N ASP A 742 -7.00 35.92 -1.54
CA ASP A 742 -6.04 36.63 -2.39
C ASP A 742 -4.61 36.42 -1.87
N VAL A 743 -3.71 36.02 -2.75
CA VAL A 743 -2.28 35.93 -2.45
C VAL A 743 -1.60 37.24 -2.78
N PRO A 744 -0.59 37.71 -1.99
CA PRO A 744 0.19 38.91 -2.35
C PRO A 744 0.80 38.79 -3.75
N GLN A 745 0.58 39.78 -4.60
CA GLN A 745 1.07 39.77 -5.98
C GLN A 745 2.59 39.60 -6.07
N SER A 746 3.34 40.07 -5.06
CA SER A 746 4.80 39.88 -5.02
C SER A 746 5.20 38.39 -4.95
N LEU A 747 4.47 37.54 -4.20
CA LEU A 747 4.73 36.12 -4.14
C LEU A 747 4.38 35.43 -5.46
N VAL A 748 3.29 35.84 -6.11
CA VAL A 748 2.92 35.35 -7.45
C VAL A 748 3.99 35.75 -8.47
N ASP A 749 4.48 37.03 -8.41
CA ASP A 749 5.54 37.52 -9.28
C ASP A 749 6.86 36.75 -9.05
N ASP A 750 7.19 36.42 -7.80
CA ASP A 750 8.37 35.61 -7.45
C ASP A 750 8.28 34.18 -8.04
N VAL A 751 7.11 33.55 -7.96
CA VAL A 751 6.87 32.23 -8.58
C VAL A 751 7.03 32.31 -10.11
N LEU A 752 6.43 33.34 -10.74
CA LEU A 752 6.50 33.55 -12.19
C LEU A 752 7.92 33.90 -12.68
N ALA A 753 8.76 34.46 -11.80
CA ALA A 753 10.12 34.87 -12.12
C ALA A 753 11.12 33.67 -12.11
N VAL A 754 10.73 32.51 -11.60
CA VAL A 754 11.63 31.34 -11.55
C VAL A 754 12.01 30.91 -12.96
N THR A 755 13.33 30.84 -13.20
CA THR A 755 13.91 30.38 -14.46
C THR A 755 15.12 29.49 -14.20
N PRO A 756 15.55 28.66 -15.14
CA PRO A 756 16.75 27.82 -14.97
C PRO A 756 18.04 28.55 -14.61
N SER A 757 18.12 29.86 -14.90
CA SER A 757 19.28 30.70 -14.56
C SER A 757 19.15 31.41 -13.20
N ASP A 758 17.97 31.45 -12.61
CA ASP A 758 17.68 32.11 -11.33
C ASP A 758 17.01 31.13 -10.34
N ALA A 759 17.20 29.85 -10.57
CA ALA A 759 16.66 28.78 -9.73
C ALA A 759 17.39 28.67 -8.39
N ASN A 760 16.74 28.03 -7.44
CA ASN A 760 17.38 27.66 -6.16
C ASN A 760 18.51 26.65 -6.42
N ASP A 761 19.69 26.88 -5.83
CA ASP A 761 20.87 26.01 -5.90
C ASP A 761 21.13 25.20 -4.62
N SER A 762 20.26 25.33 -3.64
CA SER A 762 20.34 24.69 -2.33
C SER A 762 19.03 23.98 -1.98
N ASN A 763 19.09 22.98 -1.10
CA ASN A 763 17.95 22.18 -0.65
C ASN A 763 17.24 21.40 -1.79
N LEU A 764 17.99 20.95 -2.80
CA LEU A 764 17.47 20.08 -3.84
C LEU A 764 17.51 18.61 -3.40
N ALA A 765 16.51 17.84 -3.82
CA ALA A 765 16.60 16.39 -3.86
C ALA A 765 17.11 15.95 -5.24
N LEU A 766 18.00 14.99 -5.29
CA LEU A 766 18.53 14.47 -6.55
C LEU A 766 18.94 13.00 -6.42
N ILE A 767 18.96 12.31 -7.55
CA ILE A 767 19.56 10.98 -7.65
C ILE A 767 21.06 11.17 -7.87
N ASP A 768 21.90 10.47 -7.08
CA ASP A 768 23.36 10.51 -7.29
C ASP A 768 23.69 10.02 -8.71
N PRO A 769 24.43 10.80 -9.54
CA PRO A 769 24.80 10.37 -10.88
C PRO A 769 25.64 9.08 -10.94
N ASN A 770 26.20 8.66 -9.80
CA ASN A 770 26.98 7.42 -9.66
C ASN A 770 26.20 6.30 -8.95
N TYR A 771 24.90 6.49 -8.71
CA TYR A 771 24.04 5.45 -8.10
C TYR A 771 24.04 4.21 -9.01
N LYS A 772 24.31 3.03 -8.40
CA LYS A 772 24.44 1.74 -9.08
C LYS A 772 23.70 0.66 -8.33
#